data_27e694bb425a7b59b41ce2e8d22f0025
#
_entry.id   27e694bb425a7b59b41ce2e8d22f0025
#
_cell.length_a   1.000
_cell.length_b   1.000
_cell.length_c   1.000
_cell.angle_alpha   90.00
_cell.angle_beta   90.00
_cell.angle_gamma   90.00
#
_symmetry.space_group_name_H-M   'P 1'
#
loop_
_entity.id
_entity.type
_entity.pdbx_description
1 polymer ?
#
loop_
_entity_poly.entity_id
_entity_poly.type
_entity_poly.pdbx_seq_one_letter_code
_entity_poly.pdbx_strand_id
1 'polypeptide(L)'
;MFKRILIANRGEIACRIIKTAKSMAIETVAVYSEADRSSLHVKQADFTEFIGPAPASESYLDIDAIIGAAKKWQADAIHPGYGFLSENPKLAKACSENGIVFIGPSTSAIEAMGSKSQAKAIMSEANVPLVPGYHGTDNSVEHLLAEAEKIGYPVMLKATQGGGGKGMRVVNSAAEMPLAIDGAQREALSSFGDKQLLIEKCILQPRHVEVQVFADQHGHCVYLSDRDCSIQRRHQKVVEEAPAPGLSDELRKQMGEAAVQAAQAIDYVGAGTVEFLLDSRGQFYFMEMNTRLQVEHPVTELITGVDLVEWQFKVAAGEHLPISQSEITHNGHSIELRIYAEDADNDFMPSTGRIDYLHEPVSDNNVRLAHVRVDSGVTQGDTISEYYDPMISKLIVWGQTRDIALKQLKQALTQYHVRGVTTNIGYLHSIISQPAFAEIELDTGFLVTHQQGISEQQNVSDSIWLTLAAVARWNDLISKSDSSTLPAPTTQGFRLSVNNVYRFNFTDANTNHQVRLQQSSQDTEAQHLNHFTVRCGEELHQVTLLENDNPFIVDIDNVRYTFNALNDKQKTTVFYLGQQRTFAHQPSFESPKDKDDELSPTAPLNGVISAVMVAKGDEVAAGDPLLVLEAMKMEYTITAPVAATVDEVFYQHGDQVQHGSILLHLISARDNVCEDKEREYATSEG
;
A
#
# COMPACT_ATOMS: atom_id res chain seq x y z
N MET A 1 7.16 -16.74 31.22
CA MET A 1 7.13 -15.49 30.44
C MET A 1 8.56 -15.06 30.09
N PHE A 2 8.79 -14.51 28.89
CA PHE A 2 10.13 -14.09 28.43
C PHE A 2 10.61 -12.84 29.14
N LYS A 3 11.93 -12.74 29.34
CA LYS A 3 12.57 -11.52 29.81
C LYS A 3 12.92 -10.59 28.66
N ARG A 4 13.43 -11.14 27.56
CA ARG A 4 13.87 -10.39 26.39
C ARG A 4 13.54 -11.13 25.10
N ILE A 5 13.02 -10.40 24.11
CA ILE A 5 12.73 -10.96 22.77
C ILE A 5 13.49 -10.19 21.69
N LEU A 6 13.89 -10.89 20.64
CA LEU A 6 14.34 -10.25 19.40
C LEU A 6 13.19 -10.20 18.41
N ILE A 7 13.04 -9.06 17.72
CA ILE A 7 12.04 -8.85 16.67
C ILE A 7 12.75 -8.92 15.32
N ALA A 8 12.56 -10.04 14.61
CA ALA A 8 13.18 -10.30 13.31
C ALA A 8 12.34 -9.68 12.17
N ASN A 9 12.04 -8.40 12.28
CA ASN A 9 11.22 -7.66 11.33
C ASN A 9 11.47 -6.14 11.46
N ARG A 10 10.79 -5.35 10.63
CA ARG A 10 10.91 -3.89 10.53
C ARG A 10 9.53 -3.21 10.42
N GLY A 11 9.56 -1.89 10.35
CA GLY A 11 8.39 -1.07 10.00
C GLY A 11 7.29 -1.16 11.07
N GLU A 12 6.03 -1.10 10.62
CA GLU A 12 4.88 -1.00 11.50
C GLU A 12 4.72 -2.24 12.40
N ILE A 13 4.99 -3.45 11.85
CA ILE A 13 4.83 -4.68 12.64
C ILE A 13 5.86 -4.77 13.77
N ALA A 14 7.09 -4.33 13.54
CA ALA A 14 8.07 -4.27 14.61
C ALA A 14 7.65 -3.28 15.70
N CYS A 15 7.16 -2.09 15.33
CA CYS A 15 6.58 -1.12 16.27
C CYS A 15 5.40 -1.70 17.05
N ARG A 16 4.50 -2.43 16.35
CA ARG A 16 3.33 -3.11 16.94
C ARG A 16 3.74 -4.14 18.00
N ILE A 17 4.72 -4.97 17.69
CA ILE A 17 5.25 -5.99 18.61
C ILE A 17 5.94 -5.32 19.82
N ILE A 18 6.78 -4.30 19.59
CA ILE A 18 7.45 -3.53 20.65
C ILE A 18 6.42 -2.95 21.62
N LYS A 19 5.32 -2.41 21.13
CA LYS A 19 4.26 -1.81 21.96
C LYS A 19 3.68 -2.82 22.94
N THR A 20 3.32 -4.01 22.50
CA THR A 20 2.80 -5.08 23.37
C THR A 20 3.88 -5.61 24.31
N ALA A 21 5.11 -5.87 23.82
CA ALA A 21 6.21 -6.33 24.66
C ALA A 21 6.47 -5.36 25.82
N LYS A 22 6.50 -4.06 25.57
CA LYS A 22 6.66 -3.03 26.60
C LYS A 22 5.51 -3.00 27.61
N SER A 23 4.27 -3.18 27.18
CA SER A 23 3.12 -3.25 28.11
C SER A 23 3.19 -4.46 29.03
N MET A 24 3.88 -5.52 28.61
CA MET A 24 4.13 -6.74 29.38
C MET A 24 5.47 -6.73 30.14
N ALA A 25 6.20 -5.61 30.13
CA ALA A 25 7.54 -5.46 30.73
C ALA A 25 8.58 -6.46 30.16
N ILE A 26 8.47 -6.79 28.86
CA ILE A 26 9.42 -7.62 28.11
C ILE A 26 10.39 -6.70 27.38
N GLU A 27 11.69 -6.87 27.59
CA GLU A 27 12.74 -6.13 26.88
C GLU A 27 12.78 -6.53 25.40
N THR A 28 13.01 -5.54 24.52
CA THR A 28 12.98 -5.73 23.07
C THR A 28 14.32 -5.45 22.41
N VAL A 29 14.73 -6.33 21.48
CA VAL A 29 15.87 -6.13 20.59
C VAL A 29 15.33 -5.97 19.18
N ALA A 30 15.47 -4.79 18.58
CA ALA A 30 15.15 -4.58 17.18
C ALA A 30 16.38 -4.80 16.30
N VAL A 31 16.24 -5.58 15.25
CA VAL A 31 17.25 -5.69 14.20
C VAL A 31 17.03 -4.62 13.13
N TYR A 32 18.10 -4.15 12.48
CA TYR A 32 17.99 -3.16 11.43
C TYR A 32 19.08 -3.28 10.36
N SER A 33 18.72 -3.00 9.13
CA SER A 33 19.65 -2.84 8.00
C SER A 33 20.19 -1.41 7.92
N GLU A 34 21.12 -1.18 6.99
CA GLU A 34 21.65 0.17 6.71
C GLU A 34 20.54 1.19 6.43
N ALA A 35 19.55 0.82 5.61
CA ALA A 35 18.43 1.71 5.25
C ALA A 35 17.53 2.06 6.44
N ASP A 36 17.45 1.22 7.45
CA ASP A 36 16.56 1.38 8.61
C ASP A 36 17.24 1.97 9.85
N ARG A 37 18.50 2.41 9.76
CA ARG A 37 19.30 2.89 10.89
C ARG A 37 18.57 3.94 11.76
N SER A 38 17.76 4.79 11.15
CA SER A 38 17.00 5.85 11.83
C SER A 38 15.50 5.58 11.95
N SER A 39 15.02 4.39 11.58
CA SER A 39 13.60 4.03 11.53
C SER A 39 12.95 4.01 12.90
N LEU A 40 11.63 4.15 12.93
CA LEU A 40 10.84 4.27 14.16
C LEU A 40 11.01 3.07 15.09
N HIS A 41 10.98 1.84 14.56
CA HIS A 41 11.15 0.62 15.39
C HIS A 41 12.51 0.56 16.08
N VAL A 42 13.57 1.08 15.44
CA VAL A 42 14.91 1.18 16.03
C VAL A 42 14.91 2.16 17.20
N LYS A 43 14.22 3.31 17.07
CA LYS A 43 14.08 4.32 18.12
C LYS A 43 13.23 3.83 19.30
N GLN A 44 12.28 2.94 19.04
CA GLN A 44 11.33 2.45 20.06
C GLN A 44 11.85 1.25 20.86
N ALA A 45 12.74 0.43 20.33
CA ALA A 45 13.26 -0.75 21.01
C ALA A 45 14.20 -0.38 22.17
N ASP A 46 14.35 -1.30 23.14
CA ASP A 46 15.27 -1.12 24.28
C ASP A 46 16.72 -1.35 23.85
N PHE A 47 16.94 -2.29 22.91
CA PHE A 47 18.24 -2.62 22.34
C PHE A 47 18.11 -2.74 20.82
N THR A 48 19.21 -2.54 20.12
CA THR A 48 19.23 -2.59 18.64
C THR A 48 20.47 -3.32 18.13
N GLU A 49 20.33 -4.04 17.02
CA GLU A 49 21.44 -4.73 16.36
C GLU A 49 21.43 -4.49 14.86
N PHE A 50 22.57 -4.04 14.34
CA PHE A 50 22.80 -3.91 12.92
C PHE A 50 23.06 -5.29 12.31
N ILE A 51 22.29 -5.66 11.26
CA ILE A 51 22.33 -6.99 10.67
C ILE A 51 22.81 -7.03 9.20
N GLY A 52 23.14 -5.90 8.60
CA GLY A 52 23.73 -5.89 7.25
C GLY A 52 23.26 -4.72 6.37
N PRO A 53 23.67 -4.76 5.07
CA PRO A 53 23.31 -3.76 4.07
C PRO A 53 21.79 -3.63 3.86
N ALA A 54 21.39 -2.65 3.02
CA ALA A 54 19.99 -2.36 2.75
C ALA A 54 19.22 -3.52 2.08
N PRO A 55 19.77 -4.28 1.09
CA PRO A 55 19.04 -5.39 0.49
C PRO A 55 18.59 -6.42 1.51
N ALA A 56 17.34 -6.86 1.43
CA ALA A 56 16.77 -7.81 2.39
C ALA A 56 17.51 -9.16 2.41
N SER A 57 18.03 -9.61 1.26
CA SER A 57 18.83 -10.85 1.13
C SER A 57 20.13 -10.82 1.95
N GLU A 58 20.64 -9.63 2.24
CA GLU A 58 21.91 -9.42 2.96
C GLU A 58 21.67 -8.94 4.40
N SER A 59 20.42 -8.92 4.86
CA SER A 59 20.03 -8.42 6.18
C SER A 59 18.86 -9.21 6.77
N TYR A 60 17.60 -8.79 6.53
CA TYR A 60 16.39 -9.40 7.13
C TYR A 60 16.13 -10.86 6.72
N LEU A 61 16.73 -11.33 5.64
CA LEU A 61 16.67 -12.73 5.19
C LEU A 61 17.90 -13.55 5.59
N ASP A 62 18.89 -12.95 6.27
CA ASP A 62 20.07 -13.64 6.77
C ASP A 62 19.78 -14.26 8.16
N ILE A 63 19.55 -15.58 8.15
CA ILE A 63 19.24 -16.35 9.36
C ILE A 63 20.40 -16.31 10.35
N ASP A 64 21.65 -16.40 9.88
CA ASP A 64 22.83 -16.44 10.73
C ASP A 64 23.04 -15.10 11.44
N ALA A 65 22.81 -13.97 10.75
CA ALA A 65 22.84 -12.63 11.33
C ALA A 65 21.78 -12.48 12.44
N ILE A 66 20.53 -12.94 12.18
CA ILE A 66 19.43 -12.88 13.14
C ILE A 66 19.71 -13.74 14.38
N ILE A 67 20.14 -14.99 14.21
CA ILE A 67 20.49 -15.89 15.31
C ILE A 67 21.70 -15.35 16.08
N GLY A 68 22.70 -14.79 15.38
CA GLY A 68 23.85 -14.14 15.99
C GLY A 68 23.45 -12.95 16.87
N ALA A 69 22.53 -12.11 16.40
CA ALA A 69 21.97 -11.00 17.15
C ALA A 69 21.23 -11.48 18.40
N ALA A 70 20.38 -12.51 18.28
CA ALA A 70 19.65 -13.08 19.40
C ALA A 70 20.58 -13.62 20.51
N LYS A 71 21.64 -14.34 20.12
CA LYS A 71 22.66 -14.85 21.06
C LYS A 71 23.43 -13.71 21.74
N LYS A 72 23.87 -12.72 20.98
CA LYS A 72 24.59 -11.55 21.50
C LYS A 72 23.81 -10.83 22.59
N TRP A 73 22.52 -10.62 22.36
CA TRP A 73 21.63 -9.93 23.27
C TRP A 73 20.95 -10.86 24.29
N GLN A 74 21.24 -12.17 24.26
CA GLN A 74 20.64 -13.16 25.15
C GLN A 74 19.11 -13.12 25.12
N ALA A 75 18.55 -13.07 23.91
CA ALA A 75 17.10 -13.10 23.71
C ALA A 75 16.56 -14.52 24.00
N ASP A 76 15.50 -14.60 24.79
CA ASP A 76 14.81 -15.86 25.11
C ASP A 76 14.04 -16.39 23.90
N ALA A 77 13.52 -15.47 23.07
CA ALA A 77 12.67 -15.78 21.93
C ALA A 77 12.87 -14.82 20.75
N ILE A 78 12.48 -15.27 19.56
CA ILE A 78 12.43 -14.46 18.33
C ILE A 78 10.98 -14.35 17.86
N HIS A 79 10.49 -13.12 17.67
CA HIS A 79 9.23 -12.85 17.00
C HIS A 79 9.49 -12.47 15.53
N PRO A 80 9.00 -13.25 14.56
CA PRO A 80 9.29 -13.01 13.15
C PRO A 80 8.37 -11.95 12.50
N GLY A 81 7.30 -11.52 13.17
CA GLY A 81 6.27 -10.67 12.58
C GLY A 81 5.52 -11.35 11.46
N TYR A 82 5.42 -10.66 10.30
CA TYR A 82 4.93 -11.22 9.03
C TYR A 82 5.88 -10.82 7.88
N GLY A 83 5.79 -11.53 6.74
CA GLY A 83 6.75 -11.36 5.63
C GLY A 83 8.15 -11.86 6.02
N PHE A 84 9.17 -11.53 5.23
CA PHE A 84 10.56 -11.98 5.42
C PHE A 84 10.66 -13.48 5.78
N LEU A 85 11.13 -13.79 6.98
CA LEU A 85 11.36 -15.15 7.46
C LEU A 85 10.22 -15.72 8.32
N SER A 86 9.07 -15.05 8.42
CA SER A 86 7.98 -15.47 9.31
C SER A 86 7.38 -16.84 8.97
N GLU A 87 7.41 -17.24 7.70
CA GLU A 87 6.96 -18.55 7.21
C GLU A 87 8.14 -19.40 6.71
N ASN A 88 9.35 -19.15 7.20
CA ASN A 88 10.54 -19.88 6.79
C ASN A 88 10.87 -21.00 7.79
N PRO A 89 10.76 -22.28 7.42
CA PRO A 89 11.03 -23.40 8.33
C PRO A 89 12.48 -23.45 8.80
N LYS A 90 13.44 -22.88 8.00
CA LYS A 90 14.85 -22.86 8.38
C LYS A 90 15.12 -21.95 9.57
N LEU A 91 14.41 -20.78 9.67
CA LEU A 91 14.54 -19.91 10.85
C LEU A 91 13.97 -20.60 12.10
N ALA A 92 12.77 -21.19 12.02
CA ALA A 92 12.16 -21.92 13.14
C ALA A 92 13.07 -23.06 13.64
N LYS A 93 13.67 -23.81 12.72
CA LYS A 93 14.64 -24.87 13.01
C LYS A 93 15.91 -24.29 13.66
N ALA A 94 16.48 -23.22 13.09
CA ALA A 94 17.68 -22.58 13.64
C ALA A 94 17.44 -22.04 15.05
N CYS A 95 16.25 -21.51 15.36
CA CYS A 95 15.88 -21.12 16.72
C CYS A 95 15.94 -22.32 17.67
N SER A 96 15.26 -23.41 17.32
CA SER A 96 15.24 -24.64 18.12
C SER A 96 16.64 -25.22 18.39
N GLU A 97 17.48 -25.31 17.35
CA GLU A 97 18.86 -25.79 17.44
C GLU A 97 19.75 -24.93 18.34
N ASN A 98 19.38 -23.67 18.55
CA ASN A 98 20.12 -22.72 19.38
C ASN A 98 19.47 -22.47 20.76
N GLY A 99 18.42 -23.22 21.12
CA GLY A 99 17.71 -23.05 22.38
C GLY A 99 16.96 -21.73 22.52
N ILE A 100 16.55 -21.12 21.41
CA ILE A 100 15.78 -19.88 21.33
C ILE A 100 14.35 -20.24 20.94
N VAL A 101 13.34 -19.68 21.62
CA VAL A 101 11.95 -19.94 21.27
C VAL A 101 11.57 -19.16 20.01
N PHE A 102 11.06 -19.87 18.99
CA PHE A 102 10.41 -19.23 17.85
C PHE A 102 8.97 -18.90 18.21
N ILE A 103 8.58 -17.61 18.18
CA ILE A 103 7.20 -17.18 18.48
C ILE A 103 6.36 -17.36 17.22
N GLY A 104 5.81 -18.56 17.07
CA GLY A 104 5.08 -19.01 15.91
C GLY A 104 4.86 -20.51 15.93
N PRO A 105 4.41 -21.11 14.82
CA PRO A 105 4.16 -22.53 14.70
C PRO A 105 5.45 -23.38 14.63
N SER A 106 5.29 -24.69 14.73
CA SER A 106 6.38 -25.65 14.56
C SER A 106 6.93 -25.63 13.12
N THR A 107 8.18 -26.06 12.98
CA THR A 107 8.81 -26.25 11.65
C THR A 107 7.96 -27.14 10.74
N SER A 108 7.40 -28.25 11.28
CA SER A 108 6.55 -29.16 10.53
C SER A 108 5.25 -28.55 10.05
N ALA A 109 4.61 -27.68 10.84
CA ALA A 109 3.40 -26.97 10.44
C ALA A 109 3.69 -25.96 9.31
N ILE A 110 4.82 -25.23 9.38
CA ILE A 110 5.24 -24.33 8.31
C ILE A 110 5.51 -25.12 7.01
N GLU A 111 6.24 -26.22 7.09
CA GLU A 111 6.56 -27.06 5.93
C GLU A 111 5.29 -27.65 5.31
N ALA A 112 4.34 -28.15 6.13
CA ALA A 112 3.08 -28.73 5.68
C ALA A 112 2.24 -27.72 4.87
N MET A 113 2.23 -26.45 5.25
CA MET A 113 1.46 -25.40 4.56
C MET A 113 2.25 -24.68 3.46
N GLY A 114 3.56 -24.86 3.41
CA GLY A 114 4.43 -24.23 2.40
C GLY A 114 4.21 -24.74 0.97
N SER A 115 3.66 -25.94 0.78
CA SER A 115 3.29 -26.48 -0.51
C SER A 115 1.78 -26.56 -0.67
N LYS A 116 1.21 -25.89 -1.68
CA LYS A 116 -0.23 -25.87 -1.94
C LYS A 116 -0.82 -27.26 -2.16
N SER A 117 -0.10 -28.15 -2.85
CA SER A 117 -0.56 -29.52 -3.10
C SER A 117 -0.56 -30.36 -1.82
N GLN A 118 0.48 -30.25 -0.99
CA GLN A 118 0.55 -30.94 0.30
C GLN A 118 -0.51 -30.42 1.26
N ALA A 119 -0.65 -29.07 1.38
CA ALA A 119 -1.68 -28.47 2.21
C ALA A 119 -3.08 -28.99 1.83
N LYS A 120 -3.41 -29.04 0.54
CA LYS A 120 -4.71 -29.53 0.08
C LYS A 120 -4.92 -31.03 0.34
N ALA A 121 -3.88 -31.84 0.23
CA ALA A 121 -3.97 -33.24 0.60
C ALA A 121 -4.33 -33.43 2.08
N ILE A 122 -3.62 -32.71 2.97
CA ILE A 122 -3.89 -32.72 4.41
C ILE A 122 -5.31 -32.22 4.71
N MET A 123 -5.73 -31.08 4.08
CA MET A 123 -7.06 -30.52 4.29
C MET A 123 -8.18 -31.45 3.78
N SER A 124 -7.95 -32.20 2.68
CA SER A 124 -8.88 -33.22 2.21
C SER A 124 -9.08 -34.33 3.22
N GLU A 125 -8.00 -34.82 3.82
CA GLU A 125 -8.06 -35.86 4.87
C GLU A 125 -8.76 -35.36 6.14
N ALA A 126 -8.61 -34.07 6.44
CA ALA A 126 -9.26 -33.37 7.55
C ALA A 126 -10.72 -32.99 7.26
N ASN A 127 -11.28 -33.32 6.09
CA ASN A 127 -12.62 -32.96 5.64
C ASN A 127 -12.88 -31.44 5.56
N VAL A 128 -11.85 -30.64 5.38
CA VAL A 128 -11.99 -29.20 5.10
C VAL A 128 -12.45 -29.01 3.65
N PRO A 129 -13.49 -28.21 3.37
CA PRO A 129 -13.98 -28.02 2.00
C PRO A 129 -12.92 -27.47 1.06
N LEU A 130 -12.66 -28.14 -0.05
CA LEU A 130 -11.70 -27.74 -1.08
C LEU A 130 -12.40 -27.31 -2.36
N VAL A 131 -11.79 -26.39 -3.12
CA VAL A 131 -12.19 -26.12 -4.50
C VAL A 131 -12.04 -27.42 -5.30
N PRO A 132 -13.08 -27.85 -6.04
CA PRO A 132 -12.96 -28.99 -6.93
C PRO A 132 -11.78 -28.85 -7.88
N GLY A 133 -10.85 -29.78 -7.89
CA GLY A 133 -9.63 -29.63 -8.64
C GLY A 133 -8.75 -30.86 -8.69
N TYR A 134 -7.64 -30.74 -9.41
CA TYR A 134 -6.58 -31.74 -9.49
C TYR A 134 -5.29 -31.19 -8.87
N HIS A 135 -4.77 -31.95 -7.91
CA HIS A 135 -3.59 -31.57 -7.13
C HIS A 135 -2.49 -32.65 -7.18
N GLY A 136 -2.54 -33.53 -8.20
CA GLY A 136 -1.61 -34.64 -8.36
C GLY A 136 -0.26 -34.20 -8.96
N THR A 137 0.63 -35.17 -9.13
CA THR A 137 2.00 -34.97 -9.62
C THR A 137 2.16 -35.11 -11.14
N ASP A 138 1.16 -35.70 -11.84
CA ASP A 138 1.19 -35.81 -13.29
C ASP A 138 0.83 -34.47 -13.96
N ASN A 139 1.83 -33.79 -14.49
CA ASN A 139 1.72 -32.51 -15.15
C ASN A 139 1.86 -32.61 -16.68
N SER A 140 1.60 -33.80 -17.28
CA SER A 140 1.50 -33.92 -18.73
C SER A 140 0.32 -33.14 -19.26
N VAL A 141 0.46 -32.54 -20.45
CA VAL A 141 -0.57 -31.68 -21.05
C VAL A 141 -1.87 -32.48 -21.27
N GLU A 142 -1.75 -33.73 -21.70
CA GLU A 142 -2.88 -34.65 -21.94
C GLU A 142 -3.65 -34.95 -20.64
N HIS A 143 -2.93 -35.16 -19.53
CA HIS A 143 -3.56 -35.41 -18.24
C HIS A 143 -4.24 -34.17 -17.68
N LEU A 144 -3.57 -33.02 -17.72
CA LEU A 144 -4.14 -31.75 -17.27
C LEU A 144 -5.38 -31.35 -18.08
N LEU A 145 -5.41 -31.61 -19.39
CA LEU A 145 -6.60 -31.41 -20.22
C LEU A 145 -7.77 -32.31 -19.76
N ALA A 146 -7.53 -33.61 -19.56
CA ALA A 146 -8.54 -34.53 -19.11
C ALA A 146 -9.12 -34.17 -17.73
N GLU A 147 -8.29 -33.73 -16.82
CA GLU A 147 -8.72 -33.26 -15.49
C GLU A 147 -9.54 -31.96 -15.58
N ALA A 148 -9.11 -31.00 -16.42
CA ALA A 148 -9.86 -29.77 -16.64
C ALA A 148 -11.25 -30.03 -17.22
N GLU A 149 -11.41 -31.02 -18.13
CA GLU A 149 -12.71 -31.42 -18.66
C GLU A 149 -13.62 -32.05 -17.58
N LYS A 150 -13.07 -32.83 -16.67
CA LYS A 150 -13.83 -33.42 -15.55
C LYS A 150 -14.30 -32.32 -14.57
N ILE A 151 -13.44 -31.34 -14.26
CA ILE A 151 -13.75 -30.20 -13.38
C ILE A 151 -14.79 -29.31 -14.03
N GLY A 152 -14.73 -29.15 -15.35
CA GLY A 152 -15.55 -28.24 -16.15
C GLY A 152 -15.06 -26.81 -16.14
N TYR A 153 -14.99 -26.18 -17.33
CA TYR A 153 -14.55 -24.81 -17.52
C TYR A 153 -15.54 -23.78 -16.93
N PRO A 154 -15.11 -22.57 -16.56
CA PRO A 154 -13.71 -22.13 -16.50
C PRO A 154 -12.93 -22.81 -15.38
N VAL A 155 -11.62 -23.04 -15.61
CA VAL A 155 -10.68 -23.57 -14.64
C VAL A 155 -9.54 -22.55 -14.40
N MET A 156 -8.86 -22.68 -13.26
CA MET A 156 -7.69 -21.89 -12.92
C MET A 156 -6.47 -22.78 -12.82
N LEU A 157 -5.44 -22.49 -13.59
CA LEU A 157 -4.11 -23.08 -13.44
C LEU A 157 -3.35 -22.29 -12.37
N LYS A 158 -2.63 -23.00 -11.49
CA LYS A 158 -1.82 -22.37 -10.44
C LYS A 158 -0.50 -23.12 -10.29
N ALA A 159 0.61 -22.38 -10.06
CA ALA A 159 1.86 -22.98 -9.66
C ALA A 159 1.70 -23.66 -8.27
N THR A 160 2.30 -24.85 -8.08
CA THR A 160 2.26 -25.56 -6.79
C THR A 160 3.08 -24.87 -5.71
N GLN A 161 4.17 -24.22 -6.11
CA GLN A 161 5.04 -23.41 -5.25
C GLN A 161 4.73 -21.92 -5.40
N GLY A 162 4.99 -21.12 -4.34
CA GLY A 162 4.87 -19.69 -4.36
C GLY A 162 3.49 -19.13 -4.00
N GLY A 163 3.40 -17.79 -3.94
CA GLY A 163 2.22 -17.02 -3.51
C GLY A 163 2.07 -15.70 -4.30
N GLY A 164 1.17 -14.83 -3.85
CA GLY A 164 0.98 -13.49 -4.44
C GLY A 164 0.39 -13.47 -5.85
N GLY A 165 -0.28 -14.58 -6.29
CA GLY A 165 -0.96 -14.63 -7.60
C GLY A 165 -0.06 -14.87 -8.81
N LYS A 166 1.27 -15.00 -8.65
CA LYS A 166 2.17 -15.35 -9.75
C LYS A 166 1.93 -16.78 -10.22
N GLY A 167 1.97 -17.03 -11.53
CA GLY A 167 1.73 -18.34 -12.15
C GLY A 167 0.26 -18.77 -12.11
N MET A 168 -0.69 -17.83 -11.96
CA MET A 168 -2.14 -18.10 -12.00
C MET A 168 -2.73 -17.66 -13.35
N ARG A 169 -3.52 -18.57 -13.97
CA ARG A 169 -4.18 -18.31 -15.25
C ARG A 169 -5.59 -18.88 -15.27
N VAL A 170 -6.56 -18.04 -15.61
CA VAL A 170 -7.93 -18.48 -15.90
C VAL A 170 -7.97 -19.04 -17.32
N VAL A 171 -8.58 -20.19 -17.49
CA VAL A 171 -8.77 -20.86 -18.78
C VAL A 171 -10.26 -21.12 -19.00
N ASN A 172 -10.83 -20.53 -20.04
CA ASN A 172 -12.27 -20.57 -20.28
C ASN A 172 -12.70 -21.77 -21.13
N SER A 173 -11.77 -22.38 -21.87
CA SER A 173 -12.08 -23.46 -22.80
C SER A 173 -10.92 -24.43 -22.98
N ALA A 174 -11.23 -25.65 -23.44
CA ALA A 174 -10.22 -26.67 -23.78
C ALA A 174 -9.21 -26.20 -24.85
N ALA A 175 -9.67 -25.33 -25.77
CA ALA A 175 -8.82 -24.81 -26.83
C ALA A 175 -7.69 -23.89 -26.32
N GLU A 176 -7.91 -23.16 -25.23
CA GLU A 176 -6.93 -22.27 -24.61
C GLU A 176 -5.91 -23.02 -23.73
N MET A 177 -6.26 -24.22 -23.27
CA MET A 177 -5.54 -24.96 -22.24
C MET A 177 -4.07 -25.23 -22.58
N PRO A 178 -3.67 -25.71 -23.78
CA PRO A 178 -2.27 -26.00 -24.08
C PRO A 178 -1.36 -24.76 -23.98
N LEU A 179 -1.80 -23.64 -24.50
CA LEU A 179 -1.05 -22.36 -24.42
C LEU A 179 -0.96 -21.85 -22.99
N ALA A 180 -2.05 -22.00 -22.23
CA ALA A 180 -2.10 -21.58 -20.84
C ALA A 180 -1.16 -22.43 -19.94
N ILE A 181 -1.12 -23.77 -20.17
CA ILE A 181 -0.20 -24.67 -19.45
C ILE A 181 1.26 -24.28 -19.73
N ASP A 182 1.64 -24.16 -21.01
CA ASP A 182 3.02 -23.82 -21.38
C ASP A 182 3.45 -22.47 -20.78
N GLY A 183 2.58 -21.46 -20.86
CA GLY A 183 2.85 -20.17 -20.26
C GLY A 183 2.95 -20.21 -18.73
N ALA A 184 2.04 -20.92 -18.05
CA ALA A 184 2.07 -21.05 -16.59
C ALA A 184 3.30 -21.85 -16.10
N GLN A 185 3.71 -22.89 -16.81
CA GLN A 185 4.90 -23.70 -16.48
C GLN A 185 6.19 -22.90 -16.63
N ARG A 186 6.31 -22.06 -17.66
CA ARG A 186 7.47 -21.16 -17.83
C ARG A 186 7.57 -20.12 -16.71
N GLU A 187 6.44 -19.50 -16.39
CA GLU A 187 6.38 -18.50 -15.32
C GLU A 187 6.67 -19.14 -13.95
N ALA A 188 6.11 -20.32 -13.67
CA ALA A 188 6.37 -21.05 -12.43
C ALA A 188 7.84 -21.45 -12.30
N LEU A 189 8.46 -21.92 -13.38
CA LEU A 189 9.87 -22.28 -13.39
C LEU A 189 10.78 -21.07 -13.15
N SER A 190 10.50 -19.94 -13.80
CA SER A 190 11.32 -18.71 -13.65
C SER A 190 11.18 -18.08 -12.27
N SER A 191 9.97 -18.08 -11.71
CA SER A 191 9.70 -17.41 -10.43
C SER A 191 9.98 -18.27 -9.20
N PHE A 192 9.80 -19.60 -9.30
CA PHE A 192 9.83 -20.50 -8.14
C PHE A 192 10.77 -21.71 -8.29
N GLY A 193 11.39 -21.86 -9.48
CA GLY A 193 12.29 -22.99 -9.75
C GLY A 193 11.57 -24.34 -9.96
N ASP A 194 10.24 -24.38 -9.98
CA ASP A 194 9.44 -25.58 -10.18
C ASP A 194 8.33 -25.30 -11.22
N LYS A 195 8.13 -26.22 -12.17
CA LYS A 195 7.12 -26.10 -13.23
C LYS A 195 5.80 -26.80 -12.93
N GLN A 196 5.65 -27.40 -11.72
CA GLN A 196 4.43 -28.12 -11.38
C GLN A 196 3.24 -27.19 -11.24
N LEU A 197 2.11 -27.59 -11.83
CA LEU A 197 0.84 -26.89 -11.80
C LEU A 197 -0.22 -27.73 -11.09
N LEU A 198 -1.21 -27.06 -10.53
CA LEU A 198 -2.48 -27.61 -10.10
C LEU A 198 -3.62 -26.95 -10.90
N ILE A 199 -4.75 -27.63 -11.02
CA ILE A 199 -5.95 -27.12 -11.67
C ILE A 199 -7.08 -27.09 -10.69
N GLU A 200 -7.84 -25.99 -10.66
CA GLU A 200 -9.02 -25.84 -9.84
C GLU A 200 -10.18 -25.27 -10.64
N LYS A 201 -11.40 -25.55 -10.19
CA LYS A 201 -12.58 -24.84 -10.67
C LYS A 201 -12.38 -23.35 -10.44
N CYS A 202 -12.57 -22.52 -11.46
CA CYS A 202 -12.58 -21.08 -11.28
C CYS A 202 -13.92 -20.67 -10.63
N ILE A 203 -13.84 -20.18 -9.39
CA ILE A 203 -15.00 -19.61 -8.70
C ILE A 203 -15.17 -18.19 -9.22
N LEU A 204 -16.33 -17.90 -9.78
CA LEU A 204 -16.61 -16.57 -10.36
C LEU A 204 -17.05 -15.60 -9.28
N GLN A 205 -16.47 -14.41 -9.27
CA GLN A 205 -16.77 -13.33 -8.31
C GLN A 205 -16.83 -13.81 -6.86
N PRO A 206 -15.80 -14.55 -6.38
CA PRO A 206 -15.81 -15.01 -5.00
C PRO A 206 -15.53 -13.87 -4.06
N ARG A 207 -16.03 -13.98 -2.83
CA ARG A 207 -15.49 -13.20 -1.70
C ARG A 207 -14.28 -13.93 -1.14
N HIS A 208 -13.30 -13.14 -0.69
CA HIS A 208 -12.15 -13.63 0.05
C HIS A 208 -12.44 -13.43 1.54
N VAL A 209 -12.85 -14.50 2.19
CA VAL A 209 -13.15 -14.48 3.63
C VAL A 209 -12.17 -15.38 4.35
N GLU A 210 -11.63 -14.90 5.45
CA GLU A 210 -10.64 -15.63 6.21
C GLU A 210 -11.02 -15.74 7.69
N VAL A 211 -10.49 -16.73 8.38
CA VAL A 211 -10.78 -16.98 9.79
C VAL A 211 -9.49 -16.97 10.60
N GLN A 212 -9.47 -16.11 11.63
CA GLN A 212 -8.37 -16.09 12.60
C GLN A 212 -8.49 -17.28 13.52
N VAL A 213 -7.49 -18.16 13.51
CA VAL A 213 -7.33 -19.23 14.50
C VAL A 213 -6.21 -18.91 15.47
N PHE A 214 -6.32 -19.46 16.67
CA PHE A 214 -5.26 -19.44 17.65
C PHE A 214 -5.21 -20.76 18.42
N ALA A 215 -4.01 -21.37 18.52
CA ALA A 215 -3.84 -22.65 19.16
C ALA A 215 -2.69 -22.62 20.19
N ASP A 216 -2.82 -23.39 21.27
CA ASP A 216 -1.78 -23.53 22.28
C ASP A 216 -1.01 -24.85 22.13
N GLN A 217 0.04 -25.01 22.94
CA GLN A 217 0.87 -26.24 22.97
C GLN A 217 0.19 -27.41 23.66
N HIS A 218 -1.02 -27.21 24.21
CA HIS A 218 -1.78 -28.20 25.00
C HIS A 218 -2.94 -28.82 24.21
N GLY A 219 -3.05 -28.48 22.92
CA GLY A 219 -4.05 -29.02 22.01
C GLY A 219 -5.37 -28.23 21.97
N HIS A 220 -5.46 -27.09 22.66
CA HIS A 220 -6.61 -26.19 22.52
C HIS A 220 -6.45 -25.31 21.28
N CYS A 221 -7.51 -25.21 20.51
CA CYS A 221 -7.58 -24.34 19.36
C CYS A 221 -8.93 -23.61 19.32
N VAL A 222 -8.91 -22.32 19.08
CA VAL A 222 -10.10 -21.48 18.96
C VAL A 222 -10.07 -20.68 17.65
N TYR A 223 -11.25 -20.32 17.15
CA TYR A 223 -11.37 -19.26 16.13
C TYR A 223 -11.91 -17.98 16.75
N LEU A 224 -11.33 -16.84 16.38
CA LEU A 224 -11.64 -15.55 17.01
C LEU A 224 -12.69 -14.76 16.23
N SER A 225 -12.61 -14.73 14.93
CA SER A 225 -13.56 -14.11 14.00
C SER A 225 -13.18 -14.39 12.58
N ASP A 226 -14.06 -14.01 11.68
CA ASP A 226 -13.85 -13.93 10.24
C ASP A 226 -13.52 -12.48 9.84
N ARG A 227 -12.80 -12.35 8.73
CA ARG A 227 -12.50 -11.09 8.05
C ARG A 227 -12.87 -11.19 6.59
N ASP A 228 -13.40 -10.11 6.02
CA ASP A 228 -13.51 -9.96 4.57
C ASP A 228 -12.30 -9.21 4.04
N CYS A 229 -11.63 -9.78 3.06
CA CYS A 229 -10.45 -9.24 2.39
C CYS A 229 -10.65 -9.21 0.87
N SER A 230 -11.90 -9.08 0.40
CA SER A 230 -12.25 -9.14 -1.02
C SER A 230 -11.73 -7.93 -1.80
N ILE A 231 -11.60 -6.78 -1.15
CA ILE A 231 -11.09 -5.57 -1.81
C ILE A 231 -9.57 -5.67 -1.94
N GLN A 232 -9.13 -6.08 -3.12
CA GLN A 232 -7.72 -6.35 -3.39
C GLN A 232 -7.32 -5.92 -4.80
N ARG A 233 -6.09 -5.47 -4.95
CA ARG A 233 -5.48 -5.11 -6.22
C ARG A 233 -4.41 -6.12 -6.59
N ARG A 234 -4.55 -6.82 -7.73
CA ARG A 234 -3.57 -7.84 -8.16
C ARG A 234 -3.21 -8.83 -7.03
N HIS A 235 -4.23 -9.28 -6.27
CA HIS A 235 -4.11 -10.17 -5.10
C HIS A 235 -3.46 -9.54 -3.86
N GLN A 236 -3.19 -8.23 -3.84
CA GLN A 236 -2.78 -7.49 -2.66
C GLN A 236 -4.02 -6.92 -1.97
N LYS A 237 -4.26 -7.32 -0.73
CA LYS A 237 -5.34 -6.80 0.11
C LYS A 237 -5.14 -5.29 0.34
N VAL A 238 -6.23 -4.53 0.29
CA VAL A 238 -6.22 -3.05 0.38
C VAL A 238 -7.18 -2.56 1.46
N VAL A 239 -8.35 -3.22 1.57
CA VAL A 239 -9.37 -2.96 2.59
C VAL A 239 -9.74 -4.29 3.22
N GLU A 240 -9.73 -4.35 4.54
CA GLU A 240 -10.13 -5.50 5.34
C GLU A 240 -11.14 -5.09 6.39
N GLU A 241 -12.14 -5.94 6.63
CA GLU A 241 -13.14 -5.66 7.66
C GLU A 241 -13.53 -6.91 8.47
N ALA A 242 -13.84 -6.70 9.73
CA ALA A 242 -14.29 -7.74 10.66
C ALA A 242 -15.50 -7.26 11.50
N PRO A 243 -16.48 -8.16 11.73
CA PRO A 243 -16.65 -9.44 11.06
C PRO A 243 -17.01 -9.26 9.58
N ALA A 244 -16.77 -10.26 8.73
CA ALA A 244 -17.14 -10.22 7.31
C ALA A 244 -18.65 -9.91 7.16
N PRO A 245 -19.03 -8.84 6.45
CA PRO A 245 -20.42 -8.38 6.43
C PRO A 245 -21.31 -9.34 5.63
N GLY A 246 -22.61 -9.42 6.04
CA GLY A 246 -23.62 -10.20 5.32
C GLY A 246 -23.52 -11.73 5.49
N LEU A 247 -22.60 -12.26 6.31
CA LEU A 247 -22.56 -13.67 6.67
C LEU A 247 -23.60 -13.98 7.77
N SER A 248 -24.29 -15.13 7.63
CA SER A 248 -25.12 -15.65 8.69
C SER A 248 -24.28 -16.24 9.83
N ASP A 249 -24.80 -16.26 11.04
CA ASP A 249 -24.10 -16.83 12.20
C ASP A 249 -23.80 -18.33 11.99
N GLU A 250 -24.66 -19.05 11.30
CA GLU A 250 -24.46 -20.46 10.98
C GLU A 250 -23.28 -20.67 10.01
N LEU A 251 -23.20 -19.85 8.94
CA LEU A 251 -22.09 -19.92 7.98
C LEU A 251 -20.76 -19.54 8.65
N ARG A 252 -20.77 -18.49 9.49
CA ARG A 252 -19.62 -18.06 10.27
C ARG A 252 -19.11 -19.17 11.19
N LYS A 253 -20.04 -19.86 11.86
CA LYS A 253 -19.72 -21.01 12.71
C LYS A 253 -19.10 -22.16 11.89
N GLN A 254 -19.71 -22.53 10.77
CA GLN A 254 -19.18 -23.59 9.89
C GLN A 254 -17.78 -23.27 9.39
N MET A 255 -17.52 -22.04 8.95
CA MET A 255 -16.19 -21.61 8.54
C MET A 255 -15.19 -21.64 9.70
N GLY A 256 -15.61 -21.19 10.90
CA GLY A 256 -14.82 -21.23 12.12
C GLY A 256 -14.42 -22.66 12.51
N GLU A 257 -15.38 -23.58 12.50
CA GLU A 257 -15.12 -25.00 12.79
C GLU A 257 -14.19 -25.65 11.75
N ALA A 258 -14.37 -25.36 10.47
CA ALA A 258 -13.48 -25.82 9.41
C ALA A 258 -12.06 -25.28 9.57
N ALA A 259 -11.91 -24.01 10.00
CA ALA A 259 -10.60 -23.40 10.27
C ALA A 259 -9.90 -24.06 11.47
N VAL A 260 -10.64 -24.39 12.54
CA VAL A 260 -10.09 -25.16 13.67
C VAL A 260 -9.66 -26.56 13.25
N GLN A 261 -10.46 -27.24 12.44
CA GLN A 261 -10.09 -28.56 11.88
C GLN A 261 -8.81 -28.47 11.05
N ALA A 262 -8.67 -27.44 10.23
CA ALA A 262 -7.46 -27.20 9.44
C ALA A 262 -6.21 -27.00 10.33
N ALA A 263 -6.33 -26.20 11.39
CA ALA A 263 -5.23 -25.96 12.32
C ALA A 263 -4.85 -27.24 13.11
N GLN A 264 -5.85 -27.99 13.57
CA GLN A 264 -5.63 -29.25 14.31
C GLN A 264 -4.98 -30.33 13.44
N ALA A 265 -5.29 -30.39 12.14
CA ALA A 265 -4.72 -31.36 11.22
C ALA A 265 -3.20 -31.29 11.05
N ILE A 266 -2.59 -30.16 11.47
CA ILE A 266 -1.15 -29.90 11.38
C ILE A 266 -0.49 -29.62 12.74
N ASP A 267 -1.18 -29.95 13.84
CA ASP A 267 -0.72 -29.66 15.21
C ASP A 267 -0.26 -28.18 15.35
N TYR A 268 -1.09 -27.25 14.85
CA TYR A 268 -0.76 -25.84 14.80
C TYR A 268 -0.64 -25.21 16.18
N VAL A 269 0.31 -24.29 16.33
CA VAL A 269 0.50 -23.50 17.55
C VAL A 269 0.71 -22.04 17.19
N GLY A 270 0.12 -21.11 17.95
CA GLY A 270 0.20 -19.69 17.76
C GLY A 270 -0.93 -19.10 16.95
N ALA A 271 -0.73 -17.87 16.46
CA ALA A 271 -1.68 -17.18 15.59
C ALA A 271 -1.56 -17.70 14.16
N GLY A 272 -2.68 -18.10 13.57
CA GLY A 272 -2.77 -18.50 12.17
C GLY A 272 -4.07 -18.00 11.53
N THR A 273 -4.09 -17.99 10.22
CA THR A 273 -5.28 -17.57 9.45
C THR A 273 -5.57 -18.56 8.36
N VAL A 274 -6.81 -19.05 8.32
CA VAL A 274 -7.29 -19.93 7.27
C VAL A 274 -8.11 -19.12 6.28
N GLU A 275 -7.67 -19.08 5.05
CA GLU A 275 -8.28 -18.30 3.96
C GLU A 275 -9.24 -19.16 3.14
N PHE A 276 -10.42 -18.61 2.84
CA PHE A 276 -11.47 -19.26 2.08
C PHE A 276 -11.96 -18.40 0.92
N LEU A 277 -12.33 -19.06 -0.18
CA LEU A 277 -13.17 -18.47 -1.22
C LEU A 277 -14.62 -18.77 -0.89
N LEU A 278 -15.45 -17.74 -0.78
CA LEU A 278 -16.88 -17.86 -0.54
C LEU A 278 -17.64 -17.51 -1.82
N ASP A 279 -18.45 -18.43 -2.34
CA ASP A 279 -19.27 -18.21 -3.53
C ASP A 279 -20.60 -17.51 -3.19
N SER A 280 -21.31 -17.04 -4.22
CA SER A 280 -22.61 -16.35 -4.09
C SER A 280 -23.73 -17.23 -3.53
N ARG A 281 -23.54 -18.56 -3.43
CA ARG A 281 -24.50 -19.52 -2.86
C ARG A 281 -24.22 -19.82 -1.40
N GLY A 282 -23.18 -19.20 -0.81
CA GLY A 282 -22.75 -19.44 0.56
C GLY A 282 -21.90 -20.71 0.74
N GLN A 283 -21.35 -21.26 -0.35
CA GLN A 283 -20.38 -22.36 -0.27
C GLN A 283 -18.98 -21.78 -0.14
N PHE A 284 -18.21 -22.28 0.81
CA PHE A 284 -16.85 -21.84 1.06
C PHE A 284 -15.84 -22.97 0.79
N TYR A 285 -14.64 -22.58 0.35
CA TYR A 285 -13.59 -23.49 -0.06
C TYR A 285 -12.25 -23.01 0.46
N PHE A 286 -11.48 -23.91 1.08
CA PHE A 286 -10.14 -23.63 1.54
C PHE A 286 -9.24 -23.16 0.38
N MET A 287 -8.53 -22.07 0.60
CA MET A 287 -7.56 -21.54 -0.34
C MET A 287 -6.14 -21.81 0.14
N GLU A 288 -5.79 -21.33 1.31
CA GLU A 288 -4.49 -21.52 1.97
C GLU A 288 -4.59 -21.21 3.47
N MET A 289 -3.54 -21.56 4.22
CA MET A 289 -3.38 -21.19 5.60
C MET A 289 -2.07 -20.39 5.77
N ASN A 290 -2.19 -19.19 6.27
CA ASN A 290 -1.04 -18.37 6.64
C ASN A 290 -0.59 -18.74 8.05
N THR A 291 0.65 -19.25 8.14
CA THR A 291 1.24 -19.77 9.38
C THR A 291 1.95 -18.70 10.20
N ARG A 292 1.35 -17.54 10.29
CA ARG A 292 1.88 -16.33 10.96
C ARG A 292 0.76 -15.41 11.40
N LEU A 293 1.12 -14.36 12.12
CA LEU A 293 0.24 -13.23 12.35
C LEU A 293 -0.06 -12.51 11.01
N GLN A 294 -1.31 -12.16 10.76
CA GLN A 294 -1.71 -11.41 9.56
C GLN A 294 -1.52 -9.91 9.74
N VAL A 295 -1.38 -9.18 8.61
CA VAL A 295 -1.32 -7.73 8.59
C VAL A 295 -2.58 -7.15 9.23
N GLU A 296 -3.74 -7.66 8.85
CA GLU A 296 -5.09 -7.23 9.21
C GLU A 296 -5.59 -7.77 10.57
N HIS A 297 -4.71 -8.32 11.42
CA HIS A 297 -5.09 -8.75 12.78
C HIS A 297 -5.75 -7.66 13.64
N PRO A 298 -5.48 -6.36 13.48
CA PRO A 298 -6.09 -5.32 14.29
C PRO A 298 -7.61 -5.25 14.22
N VAL A 299 -8.23 -5.57 13.07
CA VAL A 299 -9.70 -5.57 12.98
C VAL A 299 -10.31 -6.65 13.86
N THR A 300 -9.67 -7.82 13.96
CA THR A 300 -10.08 -8.88 14.89
C THR A 300 -9.90 -8.46 16.34
N GLU A 301 -8.77 -7.82 16.66
CA GLU A 301 -8.50 -7.31 18.02
C GLU A 301 -9.57 -6.32 18.48
N LEU A 302 -9.97 -5.39 17.61
CA LEU A 302 -10.93 -4.35 17.98
C LEU A 302 -12.35 -4.88 18.22
N ILE A 303 -12.77 -5.95 17.53
CA ILE A 303 -14.10 -6.53 17.74
C ILE A 303 -14.15 -7.58 18.85
N THR A 304 -13.00 -8.19 19.19
CA THR A 304 -12.92 -9.23 20.24
C THR A 304 -12.39 -8.71 21.56
N GLY A 305 -11.70 -7.57 21.56
CA GLY A 305 -11.06 -6.99 22.74
C GLY A 305 -9.79 -7.69 23.19
N VAL A 306 -9.18 -8.56 22.35
CA VAL A 306 -7.94 -9.29 22.66
C VAL A 306 -6.73 -8.64 22.01
N ASP A 307 -5.54 -8.80 22.57
CA ASP A 307 -4.25 -8.48 21.94
C ASP A 307 -3.62 -9.80 21.45
N LEU A 308 -3.56 -9.99 20.12
CA LEU A 308 -3.05 -11.23 19.52
C LEU A 308 -1.54 -11.39 19.70
N VAL A 309 -0.78 -10.30 19.79
CA VAL A 309 0.66 -10.36 20.06
C VAL A 309 0.90 -10.77 21.52
N GLU A 310 0.09 -10.28 22.46
CA GLU A 310 0.13 -10.76 23.86
C GLU A 310 -0.12 -12.26 23.93
N TRP A 311 -1.13 -12.75 23.18
CA TRP A 311 -1.42 -14.18 23.15
C TRP A 311 -0.27 -14.98 22.53
N GLN A 312 0.39 -14.45 21.49
CA GLN A 312 1.57 -15.08 20.91
C GLN A 312 2.70 -15.24 21.95
N PHE A 313 2.94 -14.22 22.78
CA PHE A 313 3.96 -14.31 23.85
C PHE A 313 3.59 -15.33 24.91
N LYS A 314 2.34 -15.35 25.37
CA LYS A 314 1.85 -16.29 26.37
C LYS A 314 1.93 -17.73 25.90
N VAL A 315 1.41 -18.01 24.72
CA VAL A 315 1.42 -19.37 24.15
C VAL A 315 2.83 -19.85 23.86
N ALA A 316 3.69 -18.98 23.29
CA ALA A 316 5.09 -19.35 23.05
C ALA A 316 5.88 -19.59 24.35
N ALA A 317 5.48 -18.97 25.46
CA ALA A 317 6.02 -19.22 26.78
C ALA A 317 5.44 -20.50 27.46
N GLY A 318 4.56 -21.23 26.78
CA GLY A 318 3.98 -22.50 27.27
C GLY A 318 2.68 -22.34 28.07
N GLU A 319 2.07 -21.14 28.08
CA GLU A 319 0.79 -20.90 28.75
C GLU A 319 -0.38 -21.45 27.91
N HIS A 320 -1.48 -21.77 28.56
CA HIS A 320 -2.74 -22.09 27.89
C HIS A 320 -3.36 -20.84 27.23
N LEU A 321 -4.25 -21.07 26.27
CA LEU A 321 -5.09 -20.00 25.72
C LEU A 321 -5.82 -19.29 26.86
N PRO A 322 -5.86 -17.93 26.87
CA PRO A 322 -6.45 -17.15 27.95
C PRO A 322 -7.98 -17.34 28.11
N ILE A 323 -8.68 -17.67 27.02
CA ILE A 323 -10.12 -17.86 26.99
C ILE A 323 -10.51 -19.06 26.11
N SER A 324 -11.64 -19.66 26.40
CA SER A 324 -12.24 -20.76 25.62
C SER A 324 -13.10 -20.21 24.47
N GLN A 325 -13.46 -21.09 23.51
CA GLN A 325 -14.31 -20.69 22.36
C GLN A 325 -15.66 -20.08 22.81
N SER A 326 -16.24 -20.56 23.91
CA SER A 326 -17.54 -20.07 24.39
C SER A 326 -17.49 -18.69 25.05
N GLU A 327 -16.29 -18.21 25.39
CA GLU A 327 -16.07 -16.91 26.02
C GLU A 327 -15.72 -15.82 24.99
N ILE A 328 -15.44 -16.21 23.72
CA ILE A 328 -15.17 -15.27 22.65
C ILE A 328 -16.46 -14.56 22.26
N THR A 329 -16.44 -13.24 22.38
CA THR A 329 -17.56 -12.37 22.00
C THR A 329 -17.11 -11.38 20.94
N HIS A 330 -18.03 -11.01 20.07
CA HIS A 330 -17.81 -9.98 19.05
C HIS A 330 -18.61 -8.74 19.37
N ASN A 331 -18.01 -7.58 19.30
CA ASN A 331 -18.64 -6.30 19.56
C ASN A 331 -18.33 -5.29 18.45
N GLY A 332 -19.38 -4.81 17.79
CA GLY A 332 -19.27 -3.81 16.75
C GLY A 332 -18.68 -4.33 15.45
N HIS A 333 -18.08 -3.44 14.70
CA HIS A 333 -17.48 -3.67 13.38
C HIS A 333 -16.21 -2.85 13.24
N SER A 334 -15.18 -3.43 12.67
CA SER A 334 -13.89 -2.77 12.44
C SER A 334 -13.49 -2.86 10.97
N ILE A 335 -12.88 -1.79 10.44
CA ILE A 335 -12.37 -1.72 9.06
C ILE A 335 -10.94 -1.21 9.12
N GLU A 336 -10.06 -1.87 8.38
CA GLU A 336 -8.65 -1.51 8.20
C GLU A 336 -8.39 -1.09 6.77
N LEU A 337 -7.52 -0.10 6.60
CA LEU A 337 -6.98 0.32 5.32
C LEU A 337 -5.46 0.29 5.37
N ARG A 338 -4.84 -0.28 4.35
CA ARG A 338 -3.39 -0.24 4.20
C ARG A 338 -2.96 1.02 3.49
N ILE A 339 -2.19 1.86 4.17
CA ILE A 339 -1.66 3.11 3.62
C ILE A 339 -0.30 2.82 2.99
N TYR A 340 -0.24 2.95 1.67
CA TYR A 340 0.97 2.74 0.87
C TYR A 340 1.52 4.04 0.31
N ALA A 341 2.84 4.14 0.24
CA ALA A 341 3.53 5.17 -0.55
C ALA A 341 3.54 4.74 -2.03
N GLU A 342 2.41 4.90 -2.71
CA GLU A 342 2.16 4.50 -4.10
C GLU A 342 1.36 5.56 -4.84
N ASP A 343 1.63 5.72 -6.13
CA ASP A 343 0.90 6.60 -7.03
C ASP A 343 -0.22 5.84 -7.75
N ALA A 344 -1.47 6.01 -7.28
CA ALA A 344 -2.63 5.32 -7.82
C ALA A 344 -2.98 5.75 -9.25
N ASP A 345 -2.61 6.97 -9.66
CA ASP A 345 -2.87 7.50 -10.99
C ASP A 345 -1.83 7.01 -12.02
N ASN A 346 -0.69 6.50 -11.54
CA ASN A 346 0.40 5.99 -12.35
C ASN A 346 0.65 4.50 -12.07
N ASP A 347 -0.35 3.67 -12.32
CA ASP A 347 -0.34 2.20 -12.16
C ASP A 347 0.20 1.71 -10.80
N PHE A 348 0.01 2.52 -9.74
CA PHE A 348 0.47 2.26 -8.36
C PHE A 348 1.99 2.12 -8.23
N MET A 349 2.71 2.93 -8.98
CA MET A 349 4.16 2.98 -8.85
C MET A 349 4.54 3.39 -7.42
N PRO A 350 5.49 2.67 -6.79
CA PRO A 350 6.00 3.05 -5.48
C PRO A 350 6.57 4.46 -5.49
N SER A 351 6.22 5.24 -4.47
CA SER A 351 6.74 6.59 -4.29
C SER A 351 7.80 6.59 -3.20
N THR A 352 9.06 6.67 -3.59
CA THR A 352 10.19 6.77 -2.68
C THR A 352 10.48 8.23 -2.34
N GLY A 353 11.08 8.48 -1.19
CA GLY A 353 11.46 9.83 -0.79
C GLY A 353 11.32 10.09 0.69
N ARG A 354 11.58 11.34 1.07
CA ARG A 354 11.48 11.77 2.46
C ARG A 354 10.06 12.25 2.79
N ILE A 355 9.53 11.83 3.93
CA ILE A 355 8.28 12.33 4.49
C ILE A 355 8.53 13.72 5.09
N ASP A 356 8.20 14.77 4.37
CA ASP A 356 8.38 16.16 4.82
C ASP A 356 7.38 16.57 5.90
N TYR A 357 6.16 16.01 5.83
CA TYR A 357 5.08 16.24 6.78
C TYR A 357 4.24 14.99 6.93
N LEU A 358 3.91 14.66 8.17
CA LEU A 358 3.02 13.57 8.53
C LEU A 358 2.05 14.03 9.62
N HIS A 359 0.77 13.89 9.35
CA HIS A 359 -0.29 14.02 10.33
C HIS A 359 -1.20 12.81 10.25
N GLU A 360 -1.16 11.98 11.28
CA GLU A 360 -2.00 10.80 11.40
C GLU A 360 -3.26 11.13 12.19
N PRO A 361 -4.43 10.57 11.82
CA PRO A 361 -5.68 10.79 12.56
C PRO A 361 -5.61 10.06 13.90
N VAL A 362 -5.04 10.71 14.90
CA VAL A 362 -4.93 10.16 16.26
C VAL A 362 -6.12 10.62 17.09
N SER A 363 -6.53 9.79 18.02
CA SER A 363 -7.54 10.09 19.03
C SER A 363 -7.03 11.10 20.09
N ASP A 364 -6.67 12.30 19.68
CA ASP A 364 -6.41 13.40 20.59
C ASP A 364 -7.71 13.78 21.28
N ASN A 365 -8.00 13.25 22.48
CA ASN A 365 -9.10 13.63 23.36
C ASN A 365 -10.41 14.06 22.67
N ASN A 366 -10.50 13.89 21.37
CA ASN A 366 -11.61 14.28 20.54
C ASN A 366 -12.59 13.10 20.50
N VAL A 367 -13.71 13.24 21.18
CA VAL A 367 -14.77 12.23 21.30
C VAL A 367 -15.19 11.62 19.94
N ARG A 368 -14.94 12.33 18.83
CA ARG A 368 -15.31 11.89 17.48
C ARG A 368 -14.34 10.84 16.88
N LEU A 369 -13.11 10.74 17.38
CA LEU A 369 -12.11 9.78 16.91
C LEU A 369 -11.70 8.77 17.99
N ALA A 370 -12.51 8.59 19.03
CA ALA A 370 -12.20 7.71 20.17
C ALA A 370 -11.91 6.23 19.78
N HIS A 371 -12.22 5.84 18.54
CA HIS A 371 -12.08 4.47 18.03
C HIS A 371 -11.25 4.41 16.73
N VAL A 372 -10.33 5.35 16.56
CA VAL A 372 -9.36 5.33 15.45
C VAL A 372 -8.01 4.88 15.99
N ARG A 373 -7.40 3.91 15.33
CA ARG A 373 -6.06 3.39 15.60
C ARG A 373 -5.22 3.53 14.34
N VAL A 374 -3.97 3.96 14.49
CA VAL A 374 -2.97 3.92 13.44
C VAL A 374 -1.81 3.06 13.93
N ASP A 375 -1.50 2.00 13.19
CA ASP A 375 -0.27 1.23 13.38
C ASP A 375 0.73 1.71 12.33
N SER A 376 1.70 2.52 12.75
CA SER A 376 2.65 3.21 11.87
C SER A 376 4.06 2.68 12.02
N GLY A 377 4.77 2.61 10.89
CA GLY A 377 6.19 2.27 10.83
C GLY A 377 7.10 3.47 10.61
N VAL A 378 6.55 4.67 10.47
CA VAL A 378 7.27 5.88 10.07
C VAL A 378 6.96 7.08 10.96
N THR A 379 7.82 8.08 10.89
CA THR A 379 7.60 9.41 11.47
C THR A 379 7.96 10.48 10.46
N GLN A 380 7.53 11.72 10.73
CA GLN A 380 7.96 12.86 9.91
C GLN A 380 9.49 12.96 9.91
N GLY A 381 10.06 13.08 8.73
CA GLY A 381 11.50 13.13 8.48
C GLY A 381 12.12 11.79 8.08
N ASP A 382 11.42 10.66 8.24
CA ASP A 382 11.87 9.35 7.76
C ASP A 382 11.83 9.29 6.23
N THR A 383 12.58 8.35 5.66
CA THR A 383 12.68 8.14 4.21
C THR A 383 12.07 6.79 3.83
N ILE A 384 11.19 6.81 2.83
CA ILE A 384 10.69 5.59 2.18
C ILE A 384 11.72 5.17 1.14
N SER A 385 12.31 3.99 1.36
CA SER A 385 13.37 3.44 0.49
C SER A 385 12.79 2.50 -0.57
N GLU A 386 13.55 2.25 -1.61
CA GLU A 386 13.27 1.28 -2.67
C GLU A 386 13.46 -0.19 -2.27
N TYR A 387 14.03 -0.46 -1.10
CA TYR A 387 14.43 -1.83 -0.72
C TYR A 387 13.32 -2.67 -0.12
N TYR A 388 12.25 -2.05 0.38
CA TYR A 388 11.21 -2.73 1.16
C TYR A 388 9.81 -2.39 0.67
N ASP A 389 8.83 -3.10 1.22
CA ASP A 389 7.42 -2.84 0.95
C ASP A 389 7.05 -1.38 1.25
N PRO A 390 6.33 -0.68 0.34
CA PRO A 390 5.98 0.72 0.50
C PRO A 390 4.85 0.99 1.49
N MET A 391 4.34 -0.01 2.22
CA MET A 391 3.33 0.20 3.26
C MET A 391 3.92 0.99 4.42
N ILE A 392 3.36 2.17 4.67
CA ILE A 392 3.84 3.08 5.72
C ILE A 392 3.07 2.93 7.03
N SER A 393 1.80 2.57 6.94
CA SER A 393 0.94 2.40 8.11
C SER A 393 -0.34 1.65 7.77
N LYS A 394 -1.11 1.33 8.82
CA LYS A 394 -2.49 0.84 8.74
C LYS A 394 -3.39 1.81 9.49
N LEU A 395 -4.49 2.20 8.86
CA LEU A 395 -5.55 2.98 9.48
C LEU A 395 -6.70 2.05 9.84
N ILE A 396 -7.01 1.92 11.11
CA ILE A 396 -8.03 1.02 11.63
C ILE A 396 -9.07 1.83 12.38
N VAL A 397 -10.34 1.53 12.14
CA VAL A 397 -11.46 2.15 12.85
C VAL A 397 -12.38 1.08 13.42
N TRP A 398 -13.06 1.44 14.49
CA TRP A 398 -14.12 0.62 15.07
C TRP A 398 -15.42 1.43 15.23
N GLY A 399 -16.57 0.80 15.03
CA GLY A 399 -17.89 1.37 15.27
C GLY A 399 -18.85 0.32 15.81
N GLN A 400 -19.90 0.75 16.51
CA GLN A 400 -20.95 -0.17 16.99
C GLN A 400 -21.65 -0.89 15.84
N THR A 401 -21.68 -0.28 14.66
CA THR A 401 -22.21 -0.86 13.42
C THR A 401 -21.21 -0.57 12.28
N ARG A 402 -21.34 -1.32 11.17
CA ARG A 402 -20.54 -1.10 9.95
C ARG A 402 -20.70 0.33 9.42
N ASP A 403 -21.93 0.87 9.42
CA ASP A 403 -22.20 2.24 8.95
C ASP A 403 -21.48 3.31 9.78
N ILE A 404 -21.41 3.10 11.11
CA ILE A 404 -20.66 4.00 11.99
C ILE A 404 -19.18 3.89 11.72
N ALA A 405 -18.62 2.66 11.61
CA ALA A 405 -17.23 2.44 11.28
C ALA A 405 -16.87 3.11 9.93
N LEU A 406 -17.71 2.92 8.90
CA LEU A 406 -17.49 3.52 7.58
C LEU A 406 -17.49 5.05 7.60
N LYS A 407 -18.41 5.68 8.36
CA LYS A 407 -18.43 7.14 8.52
C LYS A 407 -17.17 7.65 9.22
N GLN A 408 -16.73 6.96 10.28
CA GLN A 408 -15.49 7.31 10.99
C GLN A 408 -14.27 7.13 10.10
N LEU A 409 -14.23 6.07 9.29
CA LEU A 409 -13.14 5.79 8.36
C LEU A 409 -12.98 6.90 7.32
N LYS A 410 -14.10 7.34 6.70
CA LYS A 410 -14.11 8.48 5.77
C LYS A 410 -13.58 9.74 6.43
N GLN A 411 -14.03 10.03 7.67
CA GLN A 411 -13.57 11.18 8.43
C GLN A 411 -12.07 11.08 8.76
N ALA A 412 -11.60 9.91 9.19
CA ALA A 412 -10.19 9.70 9.52
C ALA A 412 -9.28 9.90 8.30
N LEU A 413 -9.67 9.39 7.12
CA LEU A 413 -8.90 9.60 5.88
C LEU A 413 -8.79 11.09 5.49
N THR A 414 -9.84 11.89 5.73
CA THR A 414 -9.74 13.34 5.46
C THR A 414 -8.79 14.07 6.40
N GLN A 415 -8.41 13.45 7.51
CA GLN A 415 -7.45 13.98 8.48
C GLN A 415 -6.07 13.35 8.36
N TYR A 416 -5.89 12.37 7.46
CA TYR A 416 -4.60 11.72 7.23
C TYR A 416 -3.83 12.47 6.15
N HIS A 417 -2.75 13.14 6.52
CA HIS A 417 -1.97 13.98 5.61
C HIS A 417 -0.52 13.54 5.56
N VAL A 418 -0.03 13.28 4.35
CA VAL A 418 1.37 12.94 4.09
C VAL A 418 1.89 13.89 2.99
N ARG A 419 3.06 14.49 3.18
CA ARG A 419 3.75 15.26 2.14
C ARG A 419 5.19 14.79 2.01
N GLY A 420 5.69 14.77 0.78
CA GLY A 420 7.04 14.33 0.43
C GLY A 420 7.05 13.06 -0.42
N VAL A 421 6.03 12.21 -0.24
CA VAL A 421 5.74 11.04 -1.07
C VAL A 421 4.28 11.05 -1.50
N THR A 422 3.98 10.41 -2.64
CA THR A 422 2.61 10.16 -3.08
C THR A 422 2.05 8.94 -2.34
N THR A 423 0.77 8.97 -1.98
CA THR A 423 0.13 7.88 -1.23
C THR A 423 -1.20 7.48 -1.86
N ASN A 424 -1.65 6.27 -1.54
CA ASN A 424 -2.94 5.75 -1.98
C ASN A 424 -4.16 6.27 -1.17
N ILE A 425 -4.00 7.25 -0.26
CA ILE A 425 -5.06 7.72 0.65
C ILE A 425 -6.30 8.20 -0.13
N GLY A 426 -6.13 8.98 -1.18
CA GLY A 426 -7.24 9.45 -2.03
C GLY A 426 -7.95 8.30 -2.73
N TYR A 427 -7.21 7.32 -3.23
CA TYR A 427 -7.75 6.12 -3.84
C TYR A 427 -8.59 5.30 -2.85
N LEU A 428 -8.09 5.11 -1.62
CA LEU A 428 -8.81 4.44 -0.54
C LEU A 428 -10.11 5.18 -0.18
N HIS A 429 -10.06 6.51 -0.10
CA HIS A 429 -11.26 7.33 0.13
C HIS A 429 -12.30 7.12 -0.97
N SER A 430 -11.88 7.03 -2.23
CA SER A 430 -12.76 6.79 -3.36
C SER A 430 -13.39 5.40 -3.32
N ILE A 431 -12.63 4.35 -2.96
CA ILE A 431 -13.13 2.98 -2.79
C ILE A 431 -14.27 2.93 -1.75
N ILE A 432 -13.98 3.39 -0.53
CA ILE A 432 -14.96 3.28 0.57
C ILE A 432 -16.16 4.22 0.40
N SER A 433 -16.08 5.15 -0.55
CA SER A 433 -17.17 6.07 -0.90
C SER A 433 -18.09 5.53 -1.98
N GLN A 434 -17.74 4.40 -2.64
CA GLN A 434 -18.62 3.76 -3.60
C GLN A 434 -19.90 3.26 -2.92
N PRO A 435 -21.10 3.50 -3.52
CA PRO A 435 -22.35 2.95 -2.99
C PRO A 435 -22.30 1.43 -2.83
N ALA A 436 -21.74 0.71 -3.80
CA ALA A 436 -21.58 -0.74 -3.78
C ALA A 436 -20.79 -1.26 -2.56
N PHE A 437 -19.79 -0.50 -2.09
CA PHE A 437 -19.06 -0.85 -0.86
C PHE A 437 -19.98 -0.74 0.38
N ALA A 438 -20.79 0.32 0.46
CA ALA A 438 -21.74 0.49 1.55
C ALA A 438 -22.84 -0.58 1.52
N GLU A 439 -23.30 -0.99 0.34
CA GLU A 439 -24.33 -2.00 0.08
C GLU A 439 -23.83 -3.45 0.18
N ILE A 440 -22.53 -3.65 0.49
CA ILE A 440 -21.92 -4.98 0.68
C ILE A 440 -21.87 -5.78 -0.64
N GLU A 441 -21.74 -5.14 -1.77
CA GLU A 441 -21.51 -5.79 -3.05
C GLU A 441 -20.00 -6.13 -3.20
N LEU A 442 -19.51 -7.02 -2.34
CA LEU A 442 -18.08 -7.31 -2.20
C LEU A 442 -17.71 -8.59 -2.94
N ASP A 443 -16.71 -8.51 -3.81
CA ASP A 443 -16.02 -9.64 -4.41
C ASP A 443 -14.58 -9.28 -4.80
N THR A 444 -13.80 -10.26 -5.22
CA THR A 444 -12.38 -10.04 -5.60
C THR A 444 -12.21 -9.25 -6.90
N GLY A 445 -13.27 -9.02 -7.66
CA GLY A 445 -13.32 -8.19 -8.87
C GLY A 445 -13.81 -6.75 -8.63
N PHE A 446 -14.14 -6.39 -7.38
CA PHE A 446 -14.76 -5.11 -7.04
C PHE A 446 -14.03 -3.91 -7.65
N LEU A 447 -12.72 -3.81 -7.50
CA LEU A 447 -11.94 -2.68 -8.00
C LEU A 447 -11.99 -2.54 -9.53
N VAL A 448 -12.03 -3.66 -10.25
CA VAL A 448 -12.18 -3.69 -11.72
C VAL A 448 -13.58 -3.28 -12.13
N THR A 449 -14.60 -3.82 -11.45
CA THR A 449 -16.01 -3.55 -11.75
C THR A 449 -16.37 -2.08 -11.52
N HIS A 450 -15.82 -1.47 -10.47
CA HIS A 450 -16.14 -0.10 -10.05
C HIS A 450 -15.05 0.92 -10.41
N GLN A 451 -14.08 0.56 -11.26
CA GLN A 451 -12.94 1.42 -11.62
C GLN A 451 -13.36 2.81 -12.09
N GLN A 452 -14.38 2.91 -12.95
CA GLN A 452 -14.85 4.20 -13.46
C GLN A 452 -15.38 5.09 -12.32
N GLY A 453 -16.24 4.57 -11.45
CA GLY A 453 -16.79 5.33 -10.31
C GLY A 453 -15.72 5.75 -9.31
N ILE A 454 -14.70 4.92 -9.09
CA ILE A 454 -13.55 5.23 -8.23
C ILE A 454 -12.76 6.40 -8.82
N SER A 455 -12.47 6.37 -10.13
CA SER A 455 -11.72 7.43 -10.82
C SER A 455 -12.51 8.75 -10.90
N GLU A 456 -13.83 8.69 -11.12
CA GLU A 456 -14.67 9.89 -11.20
C GLU A 456 -14.75 10.64 -9.86
N GLN A 457 -14.74 9.94 -8.72
CA GLN A 457 -14.75 10.57 -7.41
C GLN A 457 -13.44 11.31 -7.08
N GLN A 458 -12.35 11.02 -7.76
CA GLN A 458 -11.08 11.74 -7.64
C GLN A 458 -11.07 13.06 -8.42
N ASN A 459 -12.03 13.29 -9.32
CA ASN A 459 -12.05 14.45 -10.20
C ASN A 459 -12.64 15.71 -9.53
N VAL A 460 -11.82 16.37 -8.71
CA VAL A 460 -12.06 17.76 -8.33
C VAL A 460 -11.44 18.66 -9.39
N SER A 461 -12.19 19.66 -9.91
CA SER A 461 -11.68 20.52 -10.98
C SER A 461 -10.41 21.27 -10.58
N ASP A 462 -9.52 21.48 -11.54
CA ASP A 462 -8.27 22.21 -11.34
C ASP A 462 -8.51 23.62 -10.78
N SER A 463 -9.57 24.28 -11.21
CA SER A 463 -9.93 25.62 -10.76
C SER A 463 -10.30 25.64 -9.26
N ILE A 464 -10.95 24.59 -8.76
CA ILE A 464 -11.22 24.46 -7.31
C ILE A 464 -9.92 24.26 -6.54
N TRP A 465 -9.05 23.34 -6.95
CA TRP A 465 -7.75 23.13 -6.31
C TRP A 465 -6.91 24.40 -6.26
N LEU A 466 -6.85 25.13 -7.38
CA LEU A 466 -6.14 26.41 -7.47
C LEU A 466 -6.77 27.50 -6.59
N THR A 467 -8.10 27.50 -6.48
CA THR A 467 -8.82 28.43 -5.60
C THR A 467 -8.49 28.16 -4.13
N LEU A 468 -8.54 26.89 -3.70
CA LEU A 468 -8.18 26.48 -2.32
C LEU A 468 -6.71 26.85 -2.02
N ALA A 469 -5.79 26.60 -2.94
CA ALA A 469 -4.38 26.95 -2.79
C ALA A 469 -4.17 28.46 -2.69
N ALA A 470 -4.87 29.25 -3.52
CA ALA A 470 -4.77 30.71 -3.51
C ALA A 470 -5.30 31.33 -2.20
N VAL A 471 -6.40 30.82 -1.67
CA VAL A 471 -6.95 31.24 -0.37
C VAL A 471 -5.99 30.91 0.77
N ALA A 472 -5.48 29.69 0.82
CA ALA A 472 -4.52 29.28 1.84
C ALA A 472 -3.23 30.10 1.78
N ARG A 473 -2.71 30.38 0.58
CA ARG A 473 -1.52 31.18 0.40
C ARG A 473 -1.75 32.66 0.77
N TRP A 474 -2.89 33.18 0.41
CA TRP A 474 -3.28 34.53 0.81
C TRP A 474 -3.32 34.69 2.33
N ASN A 475 -3.97 33.72 3.02
CA ASN A 475 -4.05 33.71 4.49
C ASN A 475 -2.66 33.66 5.14
N ASP A 476 -1.75 32.81 4.64
CA ASP A 476 -0.36 32.71 5.13
C ASP A 476 0.42 34.05 4.98
N LEU A 477 0.23 34.75 3.86
CA LEU A 477 0.88 36.00 3.62
C LEU A 477 0.38 37.11 4.57
N ILE A 478 -0.91 37.12 4.89
CA ILE A 478 -1.49 38.11 5.79
C ILE A 478 -1.12 37.81 7.24
N SER A 479 -1.24 36.57 7.69
CA SER A 479 -0.89 36.18 9.06
C SER A 479 0.57 36.45 9.41
N LYS A 480 1.49 36.27 8.44
CA LYS A 480 2.92 36.62 8.64
C LYS A 480 3.23 38.10 8.66
N SER A 481 2.36 38.94 8.09
CA SER A 481 2.53 40.40 8.12
C SER A 481 2.19 41.04 9.47
N ASP A 482 1.40 40.36 10.30
CA ASP A 482 1.00 40.83 11.64
C ASP A 482 2.13 40.83 12.69
N SER A 483 3.24 40.12 12.41
CA SER A 483 4.40 40.08 13.33
C SER A 483 5.31 41.29 13.27
N SER A 484 5.10 42.26 12.39
CA SER A 484 5.82 43.50 12.31
C SER A 484 5.10 44.58 13.11
N THR A 485 5.80 45.22 14.04
CA THR A 485 5.49 46.20 15.06
C THR A 485 4.69 47.45 14.64
N LEU A 486 3.75 47.39 13.72
CA LEU A 486 2.86 48.49 13.33
C LEU A 486 1.44 48.26 13.86
N PRO A 487 0.88 49.22 14.62
CA PRO A 487 -0.47 49.06 15.17
C PRO A 487 -1.51 49.45 14.13
N ALA A 488 -2.16 48.50 13.50
CA ALA A 488 -3.57 48.51 13.12
C ALA A 488 -3.94 47.39 12.12
N PRO A 489 -4.95 46.58 12.39
CA PRO A 489 -5.48 45.60 11.44
C PRO A 489 -6.14 46.21 10.22
N THR A 490 -6.36 47.53 10.19
CA THR A 490 -7.05 48.25 9.12
C THR A 490 -6.19 48.61 7.90
N THR A 491 -4.86 48.39 7.93
CA THR A 491 -3.97 48.66 6.80
C THR A 491 -3.48 47.45 6.05
N GLN A 492 -3.86 46.24 6.46
CA GLN A 492 -3.48 45.01 5.77
C GLN A 492 -4.08 44.99 4.37
N GLY A 493 -3.21 44.92 3.37
CA GLY A 493 -3.62 44.91 1.96
C GLY A 493 -4.04 46.26 1.41
N PHE A 494 -3.95 47.40 2.18
CA PHE A 494 -4.28 48.73 1.70
C PHE A 494 -3.37 49.17 0.56
N ARG A 495 -3.95 49.47 -0.60
CA ARG A 495 -3.26 50.07 -1.75
C ARG A 495 -3.98 51.34 -2.15
N LEU A 496 -3.25 52.46 -2.21
CA LEU A 496 -3.76 53.73 -2.74
C LEU A 496 -4.13 53.55 -4.23
N SER A 497 -5.41 53.70 -4.57
CA SER A 497 -5.94 53.76 -5.93
C SER A 497 -6.10 52.48 -6.73
N VAL A 498 -5.96 51.25 -6.14
CA VAL A 498 -6.14 50.00 -6.87
C VAL A 498 -6.89 49.00 -6.03
N ASN A 499 -7.77 48.20 -6.63
CA ASN A 499 -8.40 47.03 -5.97
C ASN A 499 -7.33 46.07 -5.43
N ASN A 500 -7.55 45.52 -4.24
CA ASN A 500 -6.65 44.55 -3.64
C ASN A 500 -6.66 43.24 -4.47
N VAL A 501 -5.75 43.16 -5.43
CA VAL A 501 -5.58 41.97 -6.30
C VAL A 501 -4.25 41.31 -5.99
N TYR A 502 -4.32 40.07 -5.52
CA TYR A 502 -3.17 39.22 -5.34
C TYR A 502 -3.03 38.30 -6.58
N ARG A 503 -1.81 38.13 -7.05
CA ARG A 503 -1.49 37.27 -8.19
C ARG A 503 -0.57 36.18 -7.70
N PHE A 504 -1.00 34.92 -7.90
CA PHE A 504 -0.22 33.74 -7.59
C PHE A 504 0.13 33.02 -8.89
N ASN A 505 1.40 32.72 -9.08
CA ASN A 505 1.88 31.86 -10.15
C ASN A 505 2.21 30.52 -9.53
N PHE A 506 1.38 29.54 -9.78
CA PHE A 506 1.53 28.17 -9.31
C PHE A 506 2.02 27.28 -10.44
N THR A 507 2.89 26.31 -10.10
CA THR A 507 3.25 25.22 -11.01
C THR A 507 2.84 23.90 -10.36
N ASP A 508 2.13 23.08 -11.11
CA ASP A 508 1.73 21.73 -10.74
C ASP A 508 2.12 20.80 -11.88
N ALA A 509 2.92 19.75 -11.62
CA ALA A 509 3.39 18.75 -12.60
C ALA A 509 3.93 19.37 -13.86
N ASN A 510 4.48 20.36 -14.16
CA ASN A 510 4.94 21.06 -15.38
C ASN A 510 3.91 22.04 -16.00
N THR A 511 2.71 22.18 -15.41
CA THR A 511 1.72 23.15 -15.89
C THR A 511 1.77 24.41 -15.05
N ASN A 512 1.85 25.55 -15.72
CA ASN A 512 1.86 26.86 -15.08
C ASN A 512 0.46 27.45 -15.01
N HIS A 513 0.04 27.84 -13.83
CA HIS A 513 -1.28 28.41 -13.55
C HIS A 513 -1.14 29.82 -12.99
N GLN A 514 -1.84 30.78 -13.60
CA GLN A 514 -1.96 32.12 -13.03
C GLN A 514 -3.31 32.27 -12.32
N VAL A 515 -3.30 32.49 -11.02
CA VAL A 515 -4.50 32.73 -10.21
C VAL A 515 -4.53 34.17 -9.74
N ARG A 516 -5.70 34.81 -9.89
CA ARG A 516 -5.95 36.16 -9.39
C ARG A 516 -7.02 36.13 -8.32
N LEU A 517 -6.65 36.54 -7.11
CA LEU A 517 -7.55 36.67 -5.97
C LEU A 517 -7.79 38.16 -5.72
N GLN A 518 -9.04 38.61 -5.88
CA GLN A 518 -9.46 39.98 -5.66
C GLN A 518 -10.40 40.04 -4.46
N GLN A 519 -10.05 40.84 -3.47
CA GLN A 519 -10.89 41.12 -2.33
C GLN A 519 -12.05 42.02 -2.71
N SER A 520 -13.26 41.79 -2.19
CA SER A 520 -14.43 42.65 -2.45
C SER A 520 -14.23 44.03 -1.86
N SER A 521 -14.50 45.09 -2.66
CA SER A 521 -14.32 46.47 -2.27
C SER A 521 -15.57 47.11 -1.64
N GLN A 522 -16.66 46.36 -1.49
CA GLN A 522 -17.96 46.93 -1.09
C GLN A 522 -18.16 47.07 0.42
N ASP A 523 -17.24 46.53 1.24
CA ASP A 523 -17.44 46.46 2.68
C ASP A 523 -16.33 47.15 3.46
N THR A 524 -16.67 48.29 4.05
CA THR A 524 -15.77 49.17 4.87
C THR A 524 -15.73 48.78 6.36
N GLU A 525 -16.48 47.76 6.79
CA GLU A 525 -16.48 47.30 8.18
C GLU A 525 -15.62 46.04 8.33
N ALA A 526 -14.88 45.95 9.45
CA ALA A 526 -13.89 44.92 9.72
C ALA A 526 -14.39 43.44 9.66
N GLN A 527 -15.70 43.23 9.47
CA GLN A 527 -16.32 41.90 9.36
C GLN A 527 -16.31 41.30 7.93
N HIS A 528 -15.88 42.04 6.91
CA HIS A 528 -16.03 41.68 5.49
C HIS A 528 -14.70 41.37 4.77
N LEU A 529 -13.62 41.13 5.51
CA LEU A 529 -12.30 40.75 4.96
C LEU A 529 -12.28 39.38 4.25
N ASN A 530 -13.36 38.65 4.30
CA ASN A 530 -13.41 37.20 3.95
C ASN A 530 -14.09 36.90 2.60
N HIS A 531 -14.46 37.94 1.81
CA HIS A 531 -15.09 37.76 0.50
C HIS A 531 -14.13 38.04 -0.64
N PHE A 532 -13.99 37.07 -1.56
CA PHE A 532 -13.07 37.19 -2.69
C PHE A 532 -13.77 36.76 -3.99
N THR A 533 -13.25 37.34 -5.08
CA THR A 533 -13.44 36.82 -6.41
C THR A 533 -12.12 36.22 -6.86
N VAL A 534 -12.11 34.91 -7.15
CA VAL A 534 -10.92 34.18 -7.59
C VAL A 534 -11.07 33.82 -9.06
N ARG A 535 -10.08 34.18 -9.87
CA ARG A 535 -10.03 33.86 -11.30
C ARG A 535 -8.90 32.85 -11.57
N CYS A 536 -9.27 31.72 -12.12
CA CYS A 536 -8.38 30.65 -12.59
C CYS A 536 -8.55 30.49 -14.10
N GLY A 537 -7.63 31.06 -14.88
CA GLY A 537 -7.83 31.10 -16.35
C GLY A 537 -9.10 31.88 -16.74
N GLU A 538 -10.04 31.20 -17.41
CA GLU A 538 -11.34 31.77 -17.77
C GLU A 538 -12.40 31.62 -16.68
N GLU A 539 -12.24 30.68 -15.75
CA GLU A 539 -13.20 30.44 -14.67
C GLU A 539 -13.12 31.48 -13.57
N LEU A 540 -14.29 31.83 -13.04
CA LEU A 540 -14.45 32.85 -12.00
C LEU A 540 -15.28 32.29 -10.84
N HIS A 541 -14.71 32.26 -9.65
CA HIS A 541 -15.34 31.76 -8.44
C HIS A 541 -15.61 32.89 -7.44
N GLN A 542 -16.79 32.86 -6.82
CA GLN A 542 -17.11 33.69 -5.64
C GLN A 542 -16.77 32.91 -4.39
N VAL A 543 -15.87 33.45 -3.57
CA VAL A 543 -15.33 32.72 -2.42
C VAL A 543 -15.61 33.50 -1.14
N THR A 544 -16.14 32.81 -0.13
CA THR A 544 -16.29 33.32 1.24
C THR A 544 -15.44 32.46 2.17
N LEU A 545 -14.46 33.03 2.81
CA LEU A 545 -13.64 32.38 3.83
C LEU A 545 -14.38 32.46 5.18
N LEU A 546 -14.74 31.32 5.74
CA LEU A 546 -15.48 31.21 7.00
C LEU A 546 -14.54 30.94 8.18
N GLU A 547 -13.58 30.02 7.99
CA GLU A 547 -12.53 29.69 8.96
C GLU A 547 -11.18 29.73 8.27
N ASN A 548 -10.20 30.39 8.89
CA ASN A 548 -8.89 30.69 8.31
C ASN A 548 -7.72 29.93 8.95
N ASP A 549 -8.02 28.93 9.78
CA ASP A 549 -7.06 27.98 10.35
C ASP A 549 -7.32 26.57 9.79
N ASN A 550 -6.38 25.67 9.97
CA ASN A 550 -6.55 24.26 9.59
C ASN A 550 -7.50 23.52 10.58
N PRO A 551 -8.61 22.96 10.11
CA PRO A 551 -9.07 22.96 8.72
C PRO A 551 -9.66 24.32 8.28
N PHE A 552 -9.32 24.76 7.08
CA PHE A 552 -9.98 25.89 6.43
C PHE A 552 -11.42 25.54 6.06
N ILE A 553 -12.34 26.48 6.22
CA ILE A 553 -13.71 26.34 5.72
C ILE A 553 -13.98 27.51 4.77
N VAL A 554 -14.32 27.18 3.52
CA VAL A 554 -14.66 28.16 2.48
C VAL A 554 -15.96 27.78 1.77
N ASP A 555 -16.77 28.75 1.43
CA ASP A 555 -17.86 28.59 0.48
C ASP A 555 -17.40 29.09 -0.89
N ILE A 556 -17.39 28.22 -1.91
CA ILE A 556 -17.08 28.54 -3.30
C ILE A 556 -18.34 28.32 -4.13
N ASP A 557 -18.87 29.38 -4.74
CA ASP A 557 -20.09 29.34 -5.55
C ASP A 557 -21.28 28.67 -4.83
N ASN A 558 -21.42 28.94 -3.52
CA ASN A 558 -22.43 28.36 -2.59
C ASN A 558 -22.22 26.88 -2.25
N VAL A 559 -21.08 26.28 -2.58
CA VAL A 559 -20.69 24.94 -2.12
C VAL A 559 -19.63 25.08 -1.04
N ARG A 560 -19.81 24.36 0.07
CA ARG A 560 -18.86 24.38 1.20
C ARG A 560 -17.75 23.36 1.03
N TYR A 561 -16.51 23.87 1.18
CA TYR A 561 -15.28 23.07 1.16
C TYR A 561 -14.58 23.19 2.51
N THR A 562 -14.22 22.03 3.08
CA THR A 562 -13.39 21.94 4.28
C THR A 562 -12.08 21.27 3.90
N PHE A 563 -10.95 21.94 4.04
CA PHE A 563 -9.65 21.47 3.58
C PHE A 563 -8.55 21.84 4.55
N ASN A 564 -7.40 21.16 4.46
CA ASN A 564 -6.19 21.53 5.16
C ASN A 564 -5.15 22.04 4.16
N ALA A 565 -4.26 22.91 4.59
CA ALA A 565 -3.18 23.42 3.75
C ALA A 565 -1.89 23.60 4.52
N LEU A 566 -0.77 23.36 3.85
CA LEU A 566 0.57 23.63 4.33
C LEU A 566 1.25 24.61 3.39
N ASN A 567 1.68 25.73 3.94
CA ASN A 567 2.39 26.75 3.19
C ASN A 567 3.84 26.85 3.65
N ASP A 568 4.77 26.77 2.73
CA ASP A 568 6.16 27.15 2.94
C ASP A 568 6.58 28.26 1.94
N LYS A 569 7.87 28.59 1.90
CA LYS A 569 8.36 29.67 1.01
C LYS A 569 8.24 29.31 -0.48
N GLN A 570 8.28 28.03 -0.81
CA GLN A 570 8.40 27.53 -2.18
C GLN A 570 7.13 26.88 -2.69
N LYS A 571 6.27 26.33 -1.80
CA LYS A 571 5.11 25.55 -2.21
C LYS A 571 3.92 25.69 -1.25
N THR A 572 2.72 25.51 -1.79
CA THR A 572 1.46 25.32 -1.06
C THR A 572 0.95 23.92 -1.34
N THR A 573 0.77 23.11 -0.31
CA THR A 573 0.13 21.80 -0.41
C THR A 573 -1.27 21.88 0.17
N VAL A 574 -2.27 21.46 -0.59
CA VAL A 574 -3.68 21.41 -0.19
C VAL A 574 -4.08 19.94 -0.02
N PHE A 575 -4.78 19.63 1.07
CA PHE A 575 -5.37 18.34 1.37
C PHE A 575 -6.89 18.46 1.40
N TYR A 576 -7.56 17.71 0.53
CA TYR A 576 -9.01 17.73 0.40
C TYR A 576 -9.54 16.35 0.02
N LEU A 577 -10.53 15.83 0.76
CA LEU A 577 -11.15 14.51 0.56
C LEU A 577 -10.13 13.35 0.47
N GLY A 578 -9.10 13.36 1.32
CA GLY A 578 -8.05 12.35 1.31
C GLY A 578 -7.03 12.50 0.17
N GLN A 579 -7.24 13.42 -0.75
CA GLN A 579 -6.31 13.75 -1.83
C GLN A 579 -5.37 14.88 -1.41
N GLN A 580 -4.23 14.98 -2.10
CA GLN A 580 -3.30 16.09 -1.95
C GLN A 580 -2.86 16.64 -3.31
N ARG A 581 -2.71 17.96 -3.40
CA ARG A 581 -2.02 18.62 -4.52
C ARG A 581 -1.02 19.65 -4.00
N THR A 582 0.15 19.66 -4.60
CA THR A 582 1.23 20.57 -4.23
C THR A 582 1.53 21.52 -5.37
N PHE A 583 1.42 22.80 -5.10
CA PHE A 583 1.66 23.89 -6.04
C PHE A 583 2.97 24.59 -5.69
N ALA A 584 3.97 24.49 -6.56
CA ALA A 584 5.19 25.26 -6.43
C ALA A 584 4.94 26.74 -6.76
N HIS A 585 5.57 27.65 -6.00
CA HIS A 585 5.49 29.08 -6.25
C HIS A 585 6.59 29.47 -7.24
N GLN A 586 6.22 29.94 -8.43
CA GLN A 586 7.21 30.50 -9.34
C GLN A 586 7.62 31.91 -8.89
N PRO A 587 8.93 32.19 -8.77
CA PRO A 587 9.42 33.55 -8.66
C PRO A 587 9.07 34.33 -9.95
N SER A 588 8.75 35.59 -9.81
CA SER A 588 8.32 36.45 -10.93
C SER A 588 9.39 36.67 -12.02
N PHE A 589 10.58 36.10 -11.87
CA PHE A 589 11.73 36.24 -12.75
C PHE A 589 12.47 34.90 -12.86
N GLU A 590 12.14 34.09 -13.83
CA GLU A 590 13.01 33.01 -14.34
C GLU A 590 13.15 33.12 -15.86
N SER A 591 14.38 32.99 -16.33
CA SER A 591 14.72 32.84 -17.76
C SER A 591 14.19 31.50 -18.28
N PRO A 592 13.80 31.41 -19.57
CA PRO A 592 13.38 30.14 -20.16
C PRO A 592 14.50 29.10 -20.06
N LYS A 593 14.20 27.91 -19.54
CA LYS A 593 15.09 26.75 -19.66
C LYS A 593 15.09 26.25 -21.10
N ASP A 594 16.23 25.78 -21.54
CA ASP A 594 16.40 25.16 -22.85
C ASP A 594 15.49 23.93 -23.03
N LYS A 595 14.86 23.80 -24.17
CA LYS A 595 13.83 22.79 -24.50
C LYS A 595 14.38 21.43 -24.94
N ASP A 596 15.69 21.20 -24.92
CA ASP A 596 16.33 20.07 -25.58
C ASP A 596 16.30 18.73 -24.76
N ASP A 597 15.86 18.75 -23.49
CA ASP A 597 15.85 17.55 -22.63
C ASP A 597 14.48 16.81 -22.56
N GLU A 598 13.44 17.29 -23.25
CA GLU A 598 12.07 16.73 -23.11
C GLU A 598 11.83 15.36 -23.80
N LEU A 599 12.75 14.91 -24.64
CA LEU A 599 12.59 13.67 -25.43
C LEU A 599 13.27 12.44 -24.82
N SER A 600 14.14 12.63 -23.85
CA SER A 600 14.96 11.55 -23.26
C SER A 600 14.24 10.88 -22.10
N PRO A 601 13.88 9.59 -22.19
CA PRO A 601 13.28 8.87 -21.08
C PRO A 601 14.14 8.86 -19.83
N THR A 602 13.55 9.18 -18.69
CA THR A 602 14.20 9.20 -17.39
C THR A 602 13.69 8.04 -16.51
N ALA A 603 14.51 7.62 -15.55
CA ALA A 603 14.11 6.63 -14.57
C ALA A 603 12.97 7.19 -13.68
N PRO A 604 11.79 6.56 -13.66
CA PRO A 604 10.66 7.03 -12.87
C PRO A 604 10.85 6.81 -11.37
N LEU A 605 11.80 5.96 -10.99
CA LEU A 605 12.12 5.62 -9.59
C LEU A 605 13.54 5.04 -9.52
N ASN A 606 14.08 4.91 -8.30
CA ASN A 606 15.34 4.22 -8.08
C ASN A 606 15.14 2.72 -8.28
N GLY A 607 16.07 2.08 -8.96
CA GLY A 607 15.98 0.64 -9.23
C GLY A 607 17.21 0.10 -9.95
N VAL A 608 17.10 -1.13 -10.46
CA VAL A 608 18.13 -1.83 -11.21
C VAL A 608 17.63 -2.11 -12.62
N ILE A 609 18.43 -1.89 -13.64
CA ILE A 609 18.06 -2.24 -15.01
C ILE A 609 18.01 -3.75 -15.16
N SER A 610 16.82 -4.30 -15.30
CA SER A 610 16.57 -5.74 -15.47
C SER A 610 16.74 -6.20 -16.93
N ALA A 611 16.45 -5.33 -17.90
CA ALA A 611 16.70 -5.62 -19.31
C ALA A 611 16.88 -4.33 -20.13
N VAL A 612 17.71 -4.39 -21.17
CA VAL A 612 17.82 -3.35 -22.21
C VAL A 612 17.34 -3.96 -23.52
N MET A 613 16.33 -3.34 -24.15
CA MET A 613 15.63 -3.92 -25.32
C MET A 613 16.02 -3.23 -26.64
N VAL A 614 16.78 -2.14 -26.57
CA VAL A 614 17.19 -1.33 -27.74
C VAL A 614 18.68 -1.06 -27.73
N ALA A 615 19.23 -0.80 -28.91
CA ALA A 615 20.62 -0.43 -29.11
C ALA A 615 20.77 0.92 -29.84
N LYS A 616 21.94 1.54 -29.75
CA LYS A 616 22.22 2.76 -30.52
C LYS A 616 21.96 2.56 -31.99
N GLY A 617 21.18 3.43 -32.60
CA GLY A 617 20.79 3.43 -34.00
C GLY A 617 19.45 2.75 -34.30
N ASP A 618 18.80 2.14 -33.31
CA ASP A 618 17.48 1.54 -33.49
C ASP A 618 16.40 2.63 -33.70
N GLU A 619 15.49 2.39 -34.63
CA GLU A 619 14.28 3.19 -34.80
C GLU A 619 13.18 2.62 -33.93
N VAL A 620 12.54 3.47 -33.14
CA VAL A 620 11.46 3.10 -32.23
C VAL A 620 10.20 3.90 -32.52
N ALA A 621 9.04 3.27 -32.42
CA ALA A 621 7.74 3.93 -32.47
C ALA A 621 7.29 4.35 -31.08
N ALA A 622 6.38 5.33 -31.00
CA ALA A 622 5.79 5.69 -29.71
C ALA A 622 5.12 4.47 -29.05
N GLY A 623 5.48 4.19 -27.79
CA GLY A 623 5.02 3.04 -27.02
C GLY A 623 5.91 1.79 -27.11
N ASP A 624 6.92 1.75 -27.97
CA ASP A 624 7.86 0.62 -28.04
C ASP A 624 8.67 0.50 -26.74
N PRO A 625 8.90 -0.74 -26.23
CA PRO A 625 9.66 -0.96 -25.02
C PRO A 625 11.15 -0.69 -25.24
N LEU A 626 11.76 0.10 -24.36
CA LEU A 626 13.18 0.51 -24.42
C LEU A 626 14.04 -0.21 -23.40
N LEU A 627 13.61 -0.20 -22.14
CA LEU A 627 14.31 -0.82 -21.02
C LEU A 627 13.28 -1.37 -20.03
N VAL A 628 13.72 -2.32 -19.21
CA VAL A 628 12.97 -2.80 -18.05
C VAL A 628 13.74 -2.44 -16.78
N LEU A 629 13.07 -1.73 -15.88
CA LEU A 629 13.57 -1.34 -14.57
C LEU A 629 12.92 -2.23 -13.51
N GLU A 630 13.72 -2.88 -12.67
CA GLU A 630 13.22 -3.60 -11.50
C GLU A 630 13.37 -2.75 -10.24
N ALA A 631 12.28 -2.56 -9.51
CA ALA A 631 12.28 -1.89 -8.22
C ALA A 631 11.18 -2.45 -7.32
N MET A 632 11.45 -2.59 -6.03
CA MET A 632 10.48 -3.04 -5.01
C MET A 632 9.74 -4.35 -5.39
N LYS A 633 10.45 -5.30 -6.04
CA LYS A 633 9.90 -6.59 -6.54
C LYS A 633 8.92 -6.45 -7.72
N MET A 634 8.89 -5.30 -8.38
CA MET A 634 8.07 -5.06 -9.57
C MET A 634 8.97 -4.69 -10.74
N GLU A 635 8.57 -5.11 -11.95
CA GLU A 635 9.23 -4.75 -13.20
C GLU A 635 8.44 -3.65 -13.90
N TYR A 636 9.14 -2.60 -14.34
CA TYR A 636 8.60 -1.46 -15.06
C TYR A 636 9.22 -1.37 -16.43
N THR A 637 8.39 -1.45 -17.47
CA THR A 637 8.85 -1.27 -18.84
C THR A 637 8.82 0.22 -19.17
N ILE A 638 9.99 0.77 -19.47
CA ILE A 638 10.15 2.13 -19.99
C ILE A 638 9.92 2.10 -21.49
N THR A 639 9.00 2.91 -21.98
CA THR A 639 8.60 2.95 -23.39
C THR A 639 9.01 4.26 -24.06
N ALA A 640 9.10 4.25 -25.39
CA ALA A 640 9.38 5.44 -26.17
C ALA A 640 8.20 6.44 -26.11
N PRO A 641 8.43 7.70 -25.71
CA PRO A 641 7.38 8.71 -25.64
C PRO A 641 6.88 9.15 -27.04
N VAL A 642 7.76 9.09 -28.03
CA VAL A 642 7.50 9.46 -29.43
C VAL A 642 8.26 8.55 -30.37
N ALA A 643 7.91 8.57 -31.67
CA ALA A 643 8.73 7.92 -32.68
C ALA A 643 10.09 8.65 -32.84
N ALA A 644 11.19 7.94 -32.66
CA ALA A 644 12.54 8.51 -32.61
C ALA A 644 13.61 7.47 -32.97
N THR A 645 14.86 7.92 -33.11
CA THR A 645 16.04 7.06 -33.23
C THR A 645 16.82 7.10 -31.91
N VAL A 646 17.27 5.93 -31.44
CA VAL A 646 18.11 5.82 -30.24
C VAL A 646 19.52 6.32 -30.55
N ASP A 647 19.94 7.43 -29.95
CA ASP A 647 21.29 7.96 -30.11
C ASP A 647 22.28 7.33 -29.14
N GLU A 648 21.91 7.22 -27.86
CA GLU A 648 22.80 6.64 -26.85
C GLU A 648 21.99 5.95 -25.74
N VAL A 649 22.51 4.83 -25.24
CA VAL A 649 21.97 4.11 -24.08
C VAL A 649 22.99 4.19 -22.95
N PHE A 650 22.62 4.77 -21.81
CA PHE A 650 23.56 5.10 -20.74
C PHE A 650 23.75 3.97 -19.71
N TYR A 651 22.84 3.00 -19.66
CA TYR A 651 22.83 1.95 -18.65
C TYR A 651 22.75 0.55 -19.26
N GLN A 652 23.31 -0.45 -18.56
CA GLN A 652 23.30 -1.86 -18.94
C GLN A 652 22.54 -2.70 -17.92
N HIS A 653 22.25 -3.96 -18.28
CA HIS A 653 21.66 -4.91 -17.34
C HIS A 653 22.49 -5.01 -16.05
N GLY A 654 21.83 -4.86 -14.90
CA GLY A 654 22.44 -4.89 -13.57
C GLY A 654 22.86 -3.52 -13.02
N ASP A 655 22.82 -2.44 -13.84
CA ASP A 655 23.18 -1.10 -13.36
C ASP A 655 22.08 -0.53 -12.45
N GLN A 656 22.51 0.17 -11.40
CA GLN A 656 21.63 0.92 -10.53
C GLN A 656 21.35 2.31 -11.10
N VAL A 657 20.08 2.72 -11.09
CA VAL A 657 19.65 4.03 -11.55
C VAL A 657 18.91 4.77 -10.46
N GLN A 658 19.04 6.09 -10.44
CA GLN A 658 18.29 6.95 -9.52
C GLN A 658 17.09 7.59 -10.23
N HIS A 659 16.05 7.91 -9.48
CA HIS A 659 14.90 8.67 -9.98
C HIS A 659 15.38 9.93 -10.73
N GLY A 660 14.83 10.16 -11.93
CA GLY A 660 15.19 11.30 -12.78
C GLY A 660 16.49 11.13 -13.58
N SER A 661 17.24 10.01 -13.44
CA SER A 661 18.40 9.73 -14.28
C SER A 661 17.96 9.53 -15.73
N ILE A 662 18.58 10.20 -16.68
CA ILE A 662 18.34 9.99 -18.11
C ILE A 662 18.84 8.59 -18.48
N LEU A 663 17.95 7.74 -18.99
CA LEU A 663 18.26 6.33 -19.29
C LEU A 663 18.89 6.14 -20.66
N LEU A 664 18.41 6.89 -21.63
CA LEU A 664 18.90 6.90 -23.00
C LEU A 664 18.55 8.23 -23.67
N HIS A 665 19.22 8.53 -24.75
CA HIS A 665 18.98 9.73 -25.56
C HIS A 665 18.25 9.37 -26.86
N LEU A 666 17.14 10.08 -27.14
CA LEU A 666 16.33 9.91 -28.36
C LEU A 666 16.45 11.16 -29.24
N ILE A 667 16.65 10.95 -30.54
CA ILE A 667 16.61 12.01 -31.54
C ILE A 667 15.31 11.90 -32.33
N SER A 668 14.52 12.99 -32.37
CA SER A 668 13.28 13.03 -33.12
C SER A 668 13.54 12.88 -34.63
N ALA A 669 12.68 12.12 -35.32
CA ALA A 669 12.76 12.00 -36.78
C ALA A 669 12.61 13.35 -37.53
N ARG A 670 12.20 14.43 -36.82
CA ARG A 670 12.11 15.80 -37.38
C ARG A 670 13.44 16.52 -37.40
N ASP A 671 14.37 16.19 -36.52
CA ASP A 671 15.67 16.88 -36.40
C ASP A 671 16.69 16.37 -37.41
N ASN A 672 16.58 15.10 -37.83
CA ASN A 672 17.40 14.54 -38.92
C ASN A 672 17.21 15.24 -40.28
N VAL A 673 16.08 15.93 -40.48
CA VAL A 673 15.80 16.66 -41.74
C VAL A 673 16.52 18.04 -41.78
N CYS A 674 16.91 18.59 -40.63
CA CYS A 674 17.62 19.88 -40.58
C CYS A 674 19.14 19.72 -40.78
N GLU A 675 19.76 18.68 -40.22
CA GLU A 675 21.21 18.47 -40.41
C GLU A 675 21.60 18.11 -41.84
N ASP A 676 20.75 17.34 -42.54
CA ASP A 676 21.02 17.02 -43.96
C ASP A 676 20.86 18.25 -44.89
N LYS A 677 20.03 19.22 -44.54
CA LYS A 677 19.92 20.49 -45.32
C LYS A 677 21.07 21.45 -45.07
N GLU A 678 21.66 21.47 -43.88
CA GLU A 678 22.87 22.29 -43.63
C GLU A 678 24.12 21.68 -44.26
N ARG A 679 24.22 20.35 -44.38
CA ARG A 679 25.30 19.68 -45.11
C ARG A 679 25.23 19.87 -46.64
N GLU A 680 24.01 19.92 -47.23
CA GLU A 680 23.83 20.23 -48.63
C GLU A 680 24.17 21.70 -49.01
N TYR A 681 23.91 22.63 -48.06
CA TYR A 681 24.30 24.06 -48.30
C TYR A 681 25.81 24.29 -48.15
N ALA A 682 26.49 23.55 -47.30
CA ALA A 682 27.94 23.67 -47.10
C ALA A 682 28.78 23.05 -48.26
N THR A 683 28.21 22.20 -49.09
CA THR A 683 28.89 21.55 -50.23
C THR A 683 28.65 22.28 -51.57
N SER A 684 27.80 23.33 -51.58
CA SER A 684 27.49 24.10 -52.82
C SER A 684 28.28 25.41 -52.96
N GLU A 685 29.13 25.78 -52.01
CA GLU A 685 30.01 26.97 -52.04
C GLU A 685 31.51 26.59 -51.91
N GLY A 686 31.96 25.53 -52.62
CA GLY A 686 33.36 25.15 -52.67
C GLY A 686 33.84 25.04 -54.13
#